data_85a9d78b922958c10e0b2d405ed7b4bb
#
_entry.id   85a9d78b922958c10e0b2d405ed7b4bb
#
_cell.length_a   1.000
_cell.length_b   1.000
_cell.length_c   1.000
_cell.angle_alpha   90.00
_cell.angle_beta   90.00
_cell.angle_gamma   90.00
#
_symmetry.space_group_name_H-M   'P 1'
#
loop_
_entity.id
_entity.type
_entity.pdbx_description
1 polymer ?
#
loop_
_entity_poly.entity_id
_entity_poly.type
_entity_poly.pdbx_seq_one_letter_code
_entity_poly.pdbx_strand_id
1 'polypeptide(L)'
;MNKTTFILLITLIISYINTAYIQAQTQRVTVQGSILEKDTQFPVEQATIQLLSLPDSNYVKGISSLEQGKFSLTTLPGRFLLKISFIGFATEYKPLQINTTQTIVQLGKIELKPDAVLLNETVIVAQAPPVVVTGDTTAYNTSAYRVSEGAALEELVKKLPGAEINEEGKLIINGQEVKKIMMNGEEFFLNDPNTVLKELPADMIDQLKTYQKKSDMARITGVDDGKEEMVLDLRVKPSMRKGWNGNFEAGYGNDDHYRAKGMANRFKNKMNLSINGTANDNGINSNQRIGVNYSQNTQKLKYGGSIEVRENKRDSWSKRHTESFLSDNTSQFSLQNNQSDGKTSAISANFRFEWKLDSLTTIMYRPTFNFSKGNSNSGNFSETLNNESTPINRKEATNHQTNDRFSTNGSLQLNRKLNSKGRNIALRLYYDLDDGNSDRYSLSNTYYLKYGDSIKTLNQWIEKLDKNNKYQVQITYMEPVFTNRFIEINYSYQHRSSLSEKYAYDWDKQEDTYSQYPDTAHSDCYKNKYSTHQTGIFFRTIRTNYFYNIGIEVEAQKTANKSYMRDTTFEYLSRNAINYSPTINFKYTFSKQTNLKINYHGRTAQPSMTDLYRKKDISDPLNIRLANPELKPSFNNNISATFNTYFTETSRSFNANLSYNNTMNSTTRIVTYDENTGGQTTQPTNVNGNWRINGSLTFSTPLSNKKFTVNTHTNTNYGNSVGFTVLNKESDAVKSNTTNLFLSERLKGSYRSDLIDFELSAEVRYRKSEHSIKKENRRETFDYTFGTEANLNLPWDIKISSNINCRLKRGYGGKNDTNRTLWNAQISKSFLKKKKA
;
A
#
# COMPACT_ATOMS: atom_id res chain seq x y z
N MET A 1 -21.80 21.05 26.36
CA MET A 1 -22.33 19.85 27.03
C MET A 1 -21.51 19.64 28.30
N ASN A 2 -22.18 19.75 29.46
CA ASN A 2 -21.50 19.74 30.76
C ASN A 2 -20.86 18.38 31.07
N LYS A 3 -19.70 18.38 31.75
CA LYS A 3 -18.96 17.18 32.17
C LYS A 3 -19.82 16.11 32.85
N THR A 4 -20.88 16.54 33.54
CA THR A 4 -21.85 15.65 34.20
C THR A 4 -22.75 14.87 33.24
N THR A 5 -23.11 15.47 32.11
CA THR A 5 -23.95 14.80 31.07
C THR A 5 -23.16 13.77 30.28
N PHE A 6 -21.86 13.96 30.13
CA PHE A 6 -20.96 13.00 29.46
C PHE A 6 -20.67 11.78 30.33
N ILE A 7 -20.53 11.96 31.63
CA ILE A 7 -20.34 10.86 32.61
C ILE A 7 -21.65 10.05 32.77
N LEU A 8 -22.81 10.69 32.76
CA LEU A 8 -24.09 10.00 32.79
C LEU A 8 -24.36 9.16 31.54
N LEU A 9 -23.92 9.62 30.36
CA LEU A 9 -24.05 8.86 29.12
C LEU A 9 -23.14 7.62 29.10
N ILE A 10 -21.93 7.76 29.65
CA ILE A 10 -21.00 6.62 29.77
C ILE A 10 -21.49 5.61 30.81
N THR A 11 -22.05 6.04 31.94
CA THR A 11 -22.60 5.12 32.92
C THR A 11 -23.88 4.41 32.44
N LEU A 12 -24.69 5.05 31.60
CA LEU A 12 -25.85 4.43 30.96
C LEU A 12 -25.46 3.38 29.92
N ILE A 13 -24.37 3.61 29.16
CA ILE A 13 -23.83 2.64 28.20
C ILE A 13 -23.19 1.45 28.90
N ILE A 14 -22.55 1.65 30.05
CA ILE A 14 -21.95 0.56 30.86
C ILE A 14 -23.01 -0.28 31.55
N SER A 15 -24.15 0.29 31.99
CA SER A 15 -25.23 -0.48 32.61
C SER A 15 -26.05 -1.30 31.60
N TYR A 16 -26.06 -0.95 30.31
CA TYR A 16 -26.75 -1.75 29.29
C TYR A 16 -25.95 -3.00 28.83
N ILE A 17 -24.67 -3.09 29.19
CA ILE A 17 -23.80 -4.23 28.83
C ILE A 17 -23.89 -5.39 29.87
N ASN A 18 -24.49 -5.17 31.03
CA ASN A 18 -24.50 -6.14 32.13
C ASN A 18 -25.78 -6.97 32.30
N THR A 19 -26.67 -7.05 31.32
CA THR A 19 -27.72 -8.09 31.34
C THR A 19 -27.14 -9.40 30.84
N ALA A 20 -26.47 -10.10 31.74
CA ALA A 20 -26.01 -11.47 31.52
C ALA A 20 -27.22 -12.40 31.38
N TYR A 21 -27.36 -12.97 30.22
CA TYR A 21 -28.21 -14.13 30.00
C TYR A 21 -27.60 -15.33 30.73
N ILE A 22 -28.19 -15.77 31.80
CA ILE A 22 -27.95 -17.10 32.38
C ILE A 22 -28.60 -18.11 31.43
N GLN A 23 -27.86 -18.64 30.48
CA GLN A 23 -28.27 -19.84 29.76
C GLN A 23 -27.74 -21.06 30.50
N ALA A 24 -28.64 -21.99 30.81
CA ALA A 24 -28.27 -23.30 31.29
C ALA A 24 -27.27 -23.95 30.33
N GLN A 25 -26.06 -24.25 30.79
CA GLN A 25 -25.02 -24.93 30.01
C GLN A 25 -25.46 -26.34 29.68
N THR A 26 -26.07 -26.53 28.52
CA THR A 26 -26.16 -27.88 27.94
C THR A 26 -24.76 -28.32 27.56
N GLN A 27 -24.28 -29.40 28.14
CA GLN A 27 -22.95 -29.94 27.88
C GLN A 27 -22.80 -30.30 26.41
N ARG A 28 -21.94 -29.59 25.72
CA ARG A 28 -21.65 -29.79 24.29
C ARG A 28 -20.43 -30.67 24.12
N VAL A 29 -20.49 -31.58 23.17
CA VAL A 29 -19.41 -32.52 22.83
C VAL A 29 -18.73 -32.08 21.58
N THR A 30 -17.40 -32.14 21.55
CA THR A 30 -16.58 -31.79 20.41
C THR A 30 -16.20 -33.05 19.63
N VAL A 31 -16.56 -33.10 18.35
CA VAL A 31 -16.16 -34.16 17.40
C VAL A 31 -15.02 -33.63 16.57
N GLN A 32 -13.90 -34.35 16.51
CA GLN A 32 -12.72 -33.94 15.76
C GLN A 32 -12.04 -35.11 15.07
N GLY A 33 -11.36 -34.77 13.94
CA GLY A 33 -10.64 -35.74 13.10
C GLY A 33 -9.84 -35.03 12.02
N SER A 34 -9.25 -35.82 11.11
CA SER A 34 -8.54 -35.31 9.94
C SER A 34 -8.98 -36.08 8.69
N ILE A 35 -9.07 -35.34 7.56
CA ILE A 35 -9.47 -35.89 6.26
C ILE A 35 -8.25 -35.96 5.36
N LEU A 36 -8.00 -37.15 4.82
CA LEU A 36 -6.90 -37.43 3.93
C LEU A 36 -7.42 -38.01 2.62
N GLU A 37 -6.70 -37.80 1.55
CA GLU A 37 -6.87 -38.52 0.28
C GLU A 37 -6.33 -39.95 0.44
N LYS A 38 -7.11 -40.96 0.04
CA LYS A 38 -6.75 -42.36 0.29
C LYS A 38 -5.45 -42.77 -0.39
N ASP A 39 -5.23 -42.37 -1.65
CA ASP A 39 -4.11 -42.84 -2.48
C ASP A 39 -2.81 -42.08 -2.19
N THR A 40 -2.88 -40.82 -1.85
CA THR A 40 -1.70 -39.94 -1.65
C THR A 40 -1.40 -39.64 -0.20
N GLN A 41 -2.33 -39.94 0.72
CA GLN A 41 -2.28 -39.60 2.14
C GLN A 41 -2.08 -38.09 2.36
N PHE A 42 -2.38 -37.24 1.35
CA PHE A 42 -2.36 -35.80 1.50
C PHE A 42 -3.61 -35.33 2.23
N PRO A 43 -3.47 -34.30 3.10
CA PRO A 43 -4.62 -33.69 3.76
C PRO A 43 -5.60 -33.08 2.75
N VAL A 44 -6.88 -33.42 2.89
CA VAL A 44 -7.95 -32.79 2.12
C VAL A 44 -8.47 -31.62 2.93
N GLU A 45 -8.03 -30.43 2.57
CA GLU A 45 -8.46 -29.18 3.17
C GLU A 45 -9.74 -28.70 2.48
N GLN A 46 -10.65 -28.10 3.27
CA GLN A 46 -11.94 -27.56 2.80
C GLN A 46 -12.94 -28.65 2.36
N ALA A 47 -12.75 -29.89 2.75
CA ALA A 47 -13.81 -30.86 2.62
C ALA A 47 -15.01 -30.45 3.46
N THR A 48 -16.19 -30.53 2.90
CA THR A 48 -17.44 -30.22 3.61
C THR A 48 -17.81 -31.37 4.53
N ILE A 49 -17.92 -31.10 5.81
CA ILE A 49 -18.35 -32.03 6.85
C ILE A 49 -19.72 -31.58 7.35
N GLN A 50 -20.72 -32.43 7.19
CA GLN A 50 -22.08 -32.20 7.62
C GLN A 50 -22.48 -33.23 8.68
N LEU A 51 -23.08 -32.76 9.76
CA LEU A 51 -23.68 -33.59 10.78
C LEU A 51 -25.21 -33.63 10.52
N LEU A 52 -25.72 -34.82 10.28
CA LEU A 52 -27.14 -35.10 10.04
C LEU A 52 -27.72 -35.87 11.22
N SER A 53 -28.91 -35.53 11.68
CA SER A 53 -29.59 -36.26 12.76
C SER A 53 -30.22 -37.56 12.25
N LEU A 54 -30.12 -38.63 13.00
CA LEU A 54 -30.82 -39.88 12.70
C LEU A 54 -32.11 -39.97 13.53
N PRO A 55 -33.23 -40.59 12.97
CA PRO A 55 -33.29 -41.35 11.70
C PRO A 55 -33.49 -40.53 10.43
N ASP A 56 -33.97 -39.28 10.55
CA ASP A 56 -34.50 -38.51 9.41
C ASP A 56 -33.44 -37.81 8.52
N SER A 57 -32.17 -37.94 8.85
CA SER A 57 -31.03 -37.33 8.16
C SER A 57 -31.14 -35.81 7.97
N ASN A 58 -31.84 -35.13 8.94
CA ASN A 58 -31.99 -33.69 8.90
C ASN A 58 -30.64 -32.99 9.22
N TYR A 59 -30.33 -31.91 8.50
CA TYR A 59 -29.12 -31.14 8.69
C TYR A 59 -29.10 -30.49 10.10
N VAL A 60 -28.08 -30.77 10.87
CA VAL A 60 -27.83 -30.21 12.20
C VAL A 60 -26.78 -29.11 12.16
N LYS A 61 -25.61 -29.40 11.57
CA LYS A 61 -24.49 -28.48 11.51
C LYS A 61 -23.48 -28.91 10.44
N GLY A 62 -22.75 -27.93 9.87
CA GLY A 62 -21.67 -28.23 8.93
C GLY A 62 -20.47 -27.31 9.17
N ILE A 63 -19.30 -27.84 8.83
CA ILE A 63 -18.02 -27.13 8.84
C ILE A 63 -17.20 -27.60 7.64
N SER A 64 -16.08 -26.93 7.39
CA SER A 64 -15.06 -27.39 6.44
C SER A 64 -13.80 -27.84 7.17
N SER A 65 -13.07 -28.82 6.61
CA SER A 65 -11.76 -29.18 7.12
C SER A 65 -10.77 -28.02 6.95
N LEU A 66 -9.92 -27.84 7.95
CA LEU A 66 -8.90 -26.79 8.04
C LEU A 66 -7.54 -27.28 7.51
N GLU A 67 -6.49 -26.51 7.77
CA GLU A 67 -5.12 -26.91 7.46
C GLU A 67 -4.79 -28.29 7.98
N GLN A 68 -4.03 -29.06 7.21
CA GLN A 68 -3.74 -30.47 7.44
C GLN A 68 -4.99 -31.40 7.45
N GLY A 69 -6.10 -30.97 6.80
CA GLY A 69 -7.34 -31.74 6.74
C GLY A 69 -8.10 -31.84 8.06
N LYS A 70 -7.68 -31.15 9.14
CA LYS A 70 -8.26 -31.24 10.47
C LYS A 70 -9.62 -30.57 10.53
N PHE A 71 -10.54 -31.13 11.32
CA PHE A 71 -11.82 -30.51 11.63
C PHE A 71 -12.19 -30.67 13.10
N SER A 72 -12.99 -29.74 13.59
CA SER A 72 -13.53 -29.75 14.94
C SER A 72 -14.92 -29.13 14.94
N LEU A 73 -15.91 -29.92 15.35
CA LEU A 73 -17.33 -29.58 15.34
C LEU A 73 -17.94 -29.85 16.72
N THR A 74 -18.70 -28.88 17.25
CA THR A 74 -19.40 -29.06 18.52
C THR A 74 -20.86 -29.31 18.30
N THR A 75 -21.43 -30.33 19.01
CA THR A 75 -22.85 -30.69 18.98
C THR A 75 -23.36 -31.11 20.34
N LEU A 76 -24.64 -31.35 20.44
CA LEU A 76 -25.27 -31.98 21.61
C LEU A 76 -25.17 -33.52 21.52
N PRO A 77 -25.27 -34.26 22.61
CA PRO A 77 -25.37 -35.74 22.56
C PRO A 77 -26.54 -36.19 21.71
N GLY A 78 -26.35 -37.33 20.99
CA GLY A 78 -27.37 -37.85 20.09
C GLY A 78 -26.81 -38.86 19.08
N ARG A 79 -27.67 -39.32 18.14
CA ARG A 79 -27.30 -40.20 17.06
C ARG A 79 -27.24 -39.37 15.77
N PHE A 80 -26.10 -39.45 15.08
CA PHE A 80 -25.86 -38.64 13.91
C PHE A 80 -25.26 -39.49 12.79
N LEU A 81 -25.35 -38.96 11.55
CA LEU A 81 -24.60 -39.41 10.38
C LEU A 81 -23.70 -38.27 9.97
N LEU A 82 -22.38 -38.51 10.02
CA LEU A 82 -21.39 -37.58 9.52
C LEU A 82 -21.20 -37.81 8.01
N LYS A 83 -21.57 -36.82 7.20
CA LYS A 83 -21.39 -36.79 5.75
C LYS A 83 -20.19 -35.94 5.42
N ILE A 84 -19.22 -36.50 4.70
CA ILE A 84 -18.00 -35.82 4.30
C ILE A 84 -17.93 -35.86 2.78
N SER A 85 -17.86 -34.68 2.16
CA SER A 85 -17.81 -34.53 0.70
C SER A 85 -16.79 -33.50 0.28
N PHE A 86 -16.15 -33.77 -0.85
CA PHE A 86 -15.22 -32.85 -1.48
C PHE A 86 -15.26 -33.05 -3.00
N ILE A 87 -15.12 -32.00 -3.78
CA ILE A 87 -15.20 -32.09 -5.25
C ILE A 87 -14.07 -32.96 -5.78
N GLY A 88 -14.41 -33.97 -6.57
CA GLY A 88 -13.47 -34.93 -7.10
C GLY A 88 -13.21 -36.14 -6.20
N PHE A 89 -14.03 -36.33 -5.15
CA PHE A 89 -13.96 -37.46 -4.23
C PHE A 89 -15.34 -38.08 -3.99
N ALA A 90 -15.36 -39.37 -3.75
CA ALA A 90 -16.57 -40.08 -3.31
C ALA A 90 -17.00 -39.54 -1.94
N THR A 91 -18.30 -39.29 -1.77
CA THR A 91 -18.86 -38.86 -0.49
C THR A 91 -18.76 -40.00 0.52
N GLU A 92 -18.18 -39.74 1.69
CA GLU A 92 -18.06 -40.69 2.80
C GLU A 92 -19.12 -40.43 3.84
N TYR A 93 -19.76 -41.51 4.36
CA TYR A 93 -20.77 -41.44 5.39
C TYR A 93 -20.31 -42.23 6.61
N LYS A 94 -20.30 -41.62 7.78
CA LYS A 94 -19.88 -42.28 9.03
C LYS A 94 -20.95 -42.12 10.13
N PRO A 95 -21.59 -43.22 10.59
CA PRO A 95 -22.53 -43.14 11.68
C PRO A 95 -21.82 -42.78 13.00
N LEU A 96 -22.45 -41.93 13.80
CA LEU A 96 -21.86 -41.36 15.01
C LEU A 96 -22.89 -41.41 16.16
N GLN A 97 -22.51 -42.04 17.28
CA GLN A 97 -23.29 -42.00 18.50
C GLN A 97 -22.52 -41.25 19.56
N ILE A 98 -23.06 -40.15 20.02
CA ILE A 98 -22.44 -39.25 20.99
C ILE A 98 -23.17 -39.36 22.30
N ASN A 99 -22.50 -39.85 23.34
CA ASN A 99 -23.05 -40.07 24.67
C ASN A 99 -22.86 -38.83 25.56
N THR A 100 -23.69 -38.67 26.58
CA THR A 100 -23.69 -37.55 27.54
C THR A 100 -22.42 -37.47 28.41
N THR A 101 -21.66 -38.56 28.50
CA THR A 101 -20.43 -38.64 29.32
C THR A 101 -19.16 -38.23 28.57
N GLN A 102 -19.24 -38.01 27.28
CA GLN A 102 -18.08 -37.65 26.42
C GLN A 102 -17.99 -36.16 26.26
N THR A 103 -16.80 -35.59 26.44
CA THR A 103 -16.49 -34.19 26.11
C THR A 103 -15.85 -34.03 24.71
N ILE A 104 -15.15 -35.07 24.27
CA ILE A 104 -14.47 -35.12 22.97
C ILE A 104 -14.65 -36.48 22.32
N VAL A 105 -15.02 -36.51 21.05
CA VAL A 105 -15.06 -37.72 20.20
C VAL A 105 -13.98 -37.58 19.13
N GLN A 106 -12.97 -38.43 19.19
CA GLN A 106 -11.88 -38.50 18.21
C GLN A 106 -12.22 -39.51 17.12
N LEU A 107 -12.36 -39.03 15.87
CA LEU A 107 -12.66 -39.89 14.71
C LEU A 107 -11.41 -40.37 13.98
N GLY A 108 -10.22 -39.88 14.37
CA GLY A 108 -8.97 -40.22 13.73
C GLY A 108 -8.86 -39.72 12.28
N LYS A 109 -8.17 -40.48 11.47
CA LYS A 109 -8.02 -40.18 10.04
C LYS A 109 -9.20 -40.76 9.26
N ILE A 110 -9.78 -39.92 8.39
CA ILE A 110 -10.88 -40.32 7.49
C ILE A 110 -10.36 -40.17 6.06
N GLU A 111 -10.38 -41.25 5.30
CA GLU A 111 -9.84 -41.31 3.94
C GLU A 111 -10.95 -41.12 2.92
N LEU A 112 -10.79 -40.13 2.03
CA LEU A 112 -11.64 -39.94 0.86
C LEU A 112 -11.02 -40.61 -0.37
N LYS A 113 -11.84 -41.35 -1.09
CA LYS A 113 -11.43 -41.99 -2.38
C LYS A 113 -11.62 -41.00 -3.50
N PRO A 114 -10.65 -40.78 -4.41
CA PRO A 114 -10.88 -40.03 -5.63
C PRO A 114 -12.03 -40.66 -6.44
N ASP A 115 -12.97 -39.85 -6.88
CA ASP A 115 -14.08 -40.25 -7.75
C ASP A 115 -13.92 -39.64 -9.13
N ALA A 116 -13.63 -40.49 -10.12
CA ALA A 116 -13.44 -40.10 -11.51
C ALA A 116 -14.74 -40.12 -12.34
N VAL A 117 -15.89 -40.34 -11.71
CA VAL A 117 -17.16 -40.50 -12.43
C VAL A 117 -17.82 -39.14 -12.68
N LEU A 118 -18.00 -38.83 -13.96
CA LEU A 118 -18.84 -37.74 -14.48
C LEU A 118 -20.32 -38.03 -14.15
N LEU A 119 -20.87 -37.31 -13.21
CA LEU A 119 -22.28 -37.39 -12.88
C LEU A 119 -23.11 -36.37 -13.63
N ASN A 120 -24.03 -36.89 -14.46
CA ASN A 120 -25.26 -36.20 -14.81
C ASN A 120 -26.30 -36.49 -13.71
N GLU A 121 -26.22 -35.80 -12.59
CA GLU A 121 -27.26 -35.87 -11.57
C GLU A 121 -27.51 -34.50 -10.95
N THR A 122 -28.78 -34.26 -10.67
CA THR A 122 -29.24 -33.08 -9.94
C THR A 122 -28.72 -33.12 -8.50
N VAL A 123 -27.53 -32.61 -8.28
CA VAL A 123 -26.93 -32.53 -6.95
C VAL A 123 -27.63 -31.42 -6.18
N ILE A 124 -28.32 -31.79 -5.09
CA ILE A 124 -28.65 -30.80 -4.04
C ILE A 124 -27.34 -30.41 -3.38
N VAL A 125 -26.69 -29.40 -3.95
CA VAL A 125 -25.45 -28.84 -3.39
C VAL A 125 -25.82 -28.07 -2.13
N ALA A 126 -25.49 -28.62 -0.97
CA ALA A 126 -25.43 -27.79 0.21
C ALA A 126 -24.33 -26.72 -0.05
N GLN A 127 -24.75 -25.50 -0.32
CA GLN A 127 -23.80 -24.43 -0.58
C GLN A 127 -22.94 -24.22 0.66
N ALA A 128 -21.64 -24.40 0.52
CA ALA A 128 -20.70 -23.97 1.55
C ALA A 128 -20.95 -22.48 1.85
N PRO A 129 -20.89 -22.06 3.12
CA PRO A 129 -21.17 -20.68 3.47
C PRO A 129 -20.26 -19.74 2.66
N PRO A 130 -20.83 -18.64 2.12
CA PRO A 130 -20.07 -17.70 1.28
C PRO A 130 -18.81 -17.16 1.97
N VAL A 131 -18.88 -16.99 3.29
CA VAL A 131 -17.79 -16.48 4.13
C VAL A 131 -17.66 -17.33 5.38
N VAL A 132 -16.45 -17.77 5.67
CA VAL A 132 -16.08 -18.48 6.90
C VAL A 132 -14.98 -17.70 7.61
N VAL A 133 -15.18 -17.38 8.89
CA VAL A 133 -14.16 -16.70 9.69
C VAL A 133 -13.63 -17.67 10.74
N THR A 134 -12.32 -17.92 10.70
CA THR A 134 -11.64 -18.81 11.64
C THR A 134 -10.39 -18.10 12.18
N GLY A 135 -10.43 -17.71 13.45
CA GLY A 135 -9.34 -16.94 14.05
C GLY A 135 -9.23 -15.56 13.41
N ASP A 136 -8.06 -15.24 12.89
CA ASP A 136 -7.74 -14.01 12.17
C ASP A 136 -7.96 -14.12 10.64
N THR A 137 -8.36 -15.30 10.16
CA THR A 137 -8.51 -15.60 8.74
C THR A 137 -9.99 -15.54 8.34
N THR A 138 -10.28 -14.73 7.33
CA THR A 138 -11.57 -14.74 6.63
C THR A 138 -11.42 -15.47 5.31
N ALA A 139 -12.19 -16.54 5.13
CA ALA A 139 -12.20 -17.34 3.92
C ALA A 139 -13.48 -17.08 3.12
N TYR A 140 -13.34 -16.75 1.85
CA TYR A 140 -14.43 -16.52 0.91
C TYR A 140 -14.49 -17.69 -0.07
N ASN A 141 -15.61 -18.36 -0.14
CA ASN A 141 -15.84 -19.42 -1.10
C ASN A 141 -16.21 -18.81 -2.46
N THR A 142 -15.39 -19.02 -3.47
CA THR A 142 -15.58 -18.38 -4.78
C THR A 142 -16.83 -18.85 -5.51
N SER A 143 -17.31 -20.06 -5.24
CA SER A 143 -18.55 -20.59 -5.83
C SER A 143 -19.80 -19.77 -5.46
N ALA A 144 -19.73 -19.03 -4.35
CA ALA A 144 -20.82 -18.15 -3.92
C ALA A 144 -20.83 -16.79 -4.65
N TYR A 145 -19.75 -16.47 -5.40
CA TYR A 145 -19.59 -15.19 -6.09
C TYR A 145 -19.41 -15.44 -7.58
N ARG A 146 -20.51 -15.33 -8.34
CA ARG A 146 -20.46 -15.57 -9.78
C ARG A 146 -19.75 -14.43 -10.50
N VAL A 147 -18.80 -14.78 -11.33
CA VAL A 147 -18.15 -13.88 -12.30
C VAL A 147 -18.28 -14.46 -13.69
N SER A 148 -18.12 -13.63 -14.71
CA SER A 148 -18.11 -14.10 -16.10
C SER A 148 -16.99 -15.10 -16.32
N GLU A 149 -17.19 -16.03 -17.23
CA GLU A 149 -16.12 -16.97 -17.62
C GLU A 149 -14.94 -16.18 -18.19
N GLY A 150 -13.71 -16.53 -17.75
CA GLY A 150 -12.51 -15.79 -18.12
C GLY A 150 -12.34 -14.42 -17.45
N ALA A 151 -13.22 -14.05 -16.52
CA ALA A 151 -13.08 -12.80 -15.77
C ALA A 151 -11.76 -12.77 -14.98
N ALA A 152 -11.17 -11.60 -14.87
CA ALA A 152 -10.00 -11.39 -14.03
C ALA A 152 -10.36 -11.56 -12.54
N LEU A 153 -9.37 -11.92 -11.72
CA LEU A 153 -9.53 -12.02 -10.28
C LEU A 153 -10.07 -10.74 -9.65
N GLU A 154 -9.75 -9.60 -10.22
CA GLU A 154 -10.27 -8.29 -9.81
C GLU A 154 -11.79 -8.23 -9.75
N GLU A 155 -12.48 -8.80 -10.76
CA GLU A 155 -13.95 -8.83 -10.78
C GLU A 155 -14.52 -9.69 -9.65
N LEU A 156 -13.87 -10.80 -9.35
CA LEU A 156 -14.25 -11.66 -8.23
C LEU A 156 -14.05 -10.96 -6.89
N VAL A 157 -12.89 -10.33 -6.71
CA VAL A 157 -12.55 -9.66 -5.45
C VAL A 157 -13.47 -8.47 -5.18
N LYS A 158 -13.85 -7.70 -6.20
CA LYS A 158 -14.86 -6.63 -6.08
C LYS A 158 -16.21 -7.11 -5.56
N LYS A 159 -16.54 -8.38 -5.74
CA LYS A 159 -17.79 -8.98 -5.24
C LYS A 159 -17.72 -9.46 -3.79
N LEU A 160 -16.54 -9.51 -3.20
CA LEU A 160 -16.38 -9.95 -1.81
C LEU A 160 -16.92 -8.90 -0.83
N PRO A 161 -17.61 -9.31 0.24
CA PRO A 161 -18.02 -8.40 1.30
C PRO A 161 -16.81 -7.69 1.93
N GLY A 162 -16.88 -6.37 2.03
CA GLY A 162 -15.81 -5.56 2.62
C GLY A 162 -14.58 -5.35 1.74
N ALA A 163 -14.59 -5.83 0.48
CA ALA A 163 -13.51 -5.60 -0.46
C ALA A 163 -13.84 -4.43 -1.40
N GLU A 164 -12.86 -3.58 -1.64
CA GLU A 164 -12.91 -2.49 -2.62
C GLU A 164 -11.55 -2.30 -3.29
N ILE A 165 -11.56 -1.78 -4.50
CA ILE A 165 -10.35 -1.31 -5.17
C ILE A 165 -10.44 0.21 -5.21
N ASN A 166 -9.45 0.87 -4.60
CA ASN A 166 -9.44 2.32 -4.51
C ASN A 166 -9.05 2.97 -5.85
N GLU A 167 -9.08 4.31 -5.92
CA GLU A 167 -8.73 5.09 -7.12
C GLU A 167 -7.28 4.87 -7.59
N GLU A 168 -6.39 4.44 -6.69
CA GLU A 168 -5.00 4.11 -6.99
C GLU A 168 -4.84 2.66 -7.51
N GLY A 169 -5.94 1.90 -7.61
CA GLY A 169 -5.95 0.50 -8.02
C GLY A 169 -5.53 -0.48 -6.92
N LYS A 170 -5.39 -0.03 -5.67
CA LYS A 170 -5.00 -0.89 -4.54
C LYS A 170 -6.21 -1.61 -3.96
N LEU A 171 -6.04 -2.88 -3.66
CA LEU A 171 -7.05 -3.68 -2.99
C LEU A 171 -7.12 -3.35 -1.51
N ILE A 172 -8.29 -2.98 -1.05
CA ILE A 172 -8.64 -2.75 0.35
C ILE A 172 -9.63 -3.83 0.76
N ILE A 173 -9.37 -4.54 1.86
CA ILE A 173 -10.32 -5.51 2.43
C ILE A 173 -10.55 -5.16 3.90
N ASN A 174 -11.81 -4.97 4.27
CA ASN A 174 -12.21 -4.52 5.60
C ASN A 174 -11.43 -3.27 6.05
N GLY A 175 -11.27 -2.29 5.15
CA GLY A 175 -10.55 -1.04 5.39
C GLY A 175 -9.03 -1.15 5.48
N GLN A 176 -8.44 -2.31 5.19
CA GLN A 176 -7.00 -2.52 5.22
C GLN A 176 -6.45 -2.82 3.83
N GLU A 177 -5.37 -2.13 3.45
CA GLU A 177 -4.69 -2.37 2.18
C GLU A 177 -4.03 -3.75 2.16
N VAL A 178 -4.33 -4.56 1.15
CA VAL A 178 -3.65 -5.84 0.91
C VAL A 178 -2.25 -5.57 0.37
N LYS A 179 -1.25 -5.90 1.17
CA LYS A 179 0.16 -5.65 0.84
C LYS A 179 0.78 -6.73 -0.02
N LYS A 180 0.30 -7.97 0.09
CA LYS A 180 0.84 -9.12 -0.64
C LYS A 180 -0.26 -10.06 -1.07
N ILE A 181 -0.07 -10.67 -2.24
CA ILE A 181 -0.87 -11.80 -2.69
C ILE A 181 -0.06 -13.08 -2.51
N MET A 182 -0.72 -14.05 -1.90
CA MET A 182 -0.20 -15.39 -1.69
C MET A 182 -0.92 -16.35 -2.65
N MET A 183 -0.29 -17.43 -3.00
CA MET A 183 -0.93 -18.52 -3.74
C MET A 183 -0.66 -19.84 -3.02
N ASN A 184 -1.72 -20.49 -2.55
CA ASN A 184 -1.63 -21.71 -1.74
C ASN A 184 -0.70 -21.55 -0.51
N GLY A 185 -0.72 -20.38 0.15
CA GLY A 185 0.09 -20.07 1.33
C GLY A 185 1.51 -19.58 1.05
N GLU A 186 1.93 -19.44 -0.20
CA GLU A 186 3.26 -18.97 -0.58
C GLU A 186 3.20 -17.65 -1.34
N GLU A 187 4.20 -16.78 -1.22
CA GLU A 187 4.25 -15.49 -1.92
C GLU A 187 4.27 -15.70 -3.44
N PHE A 188 3.35 -15.02 -4.13
CA PHE A 188 3.20 -15.06 -5.56
C PHE A 188 3.31 -13.62 -6.12
N PHE A 189 4.07 -13.42 -7.20
CA PHE A 189 4.40 -12.08 -7.73
C PHE A 189 4.93 -11.14 -6.64
N LEU A 190 6.15 -11.31 -6.28
CA LEU A 190 6.85 -10.75 -5.12
C LEU A 190 6.61 -9.26 -4.85
N ASN A 191 6.18 -8.45 -5.81
CA ASN A 191 6.13 -7.00 -5.64
C ASN A 191 4.89 -6.29 -6.21
N ASP A 192 3.96 -6.96 -6.89
CA ASP A 192 2.81 -6.26 -7.49
C ASP A 192 1.48 -7.01 -7.37
N PRO A 193 0.72 -6.76 -6.27
CA PRO A 193 -0.63 -7.29 -6.11
C PRO A 193 -1.58 -6.92 -7.25
N ASN A 194 -1.43 -5.73 -7.83
CA ASN A 194 -2.34 -5.24 -8.86
C ASN A 194 -2.24 -6.04 -10.16
N THR A 195 -1.04 -6.48 -10.51
CA THR A 195 -0.85 -7.36 -11.67
C THR A 195 -1.59 -8.69 -11.48
N VAL A 196 -1.49 -9.30 -10.30
CA VAL A 196 -2.19 -10.56 -10.01
C VAL A 196 -3.71 -10.39 -10.13
N LEU A 197 -4.25 -9.30 -9.58
CA LEU A 197 -5.68 -9.01 -9.64
C LEU A 197 -6.19 -8.86 -11.08
N LYS A 198 -5.45 -8.19 -11.93
CA LYS A 198 -5.87 -7.87 -13.31
C LYS A 198 -5.66 -9.00 -14.29
N GLU A 199 -4.68 -9.86 -14.04
CA GLU A 199 -4.24 -10.84 -15.04
C GLU A 199 -4.61 -12.28 -14.68
N LEU A 200 -4.77 -12.62 -13.39
CA LEU A 200 -5.11 -13.98 -12.99
C LEU A 200 -6.60 -14.27 -13.25
N PRO A 201 -6.95 -15.37 -13.95
CA PRO A 201 -8.34 -15.75 -14.15
C PRO A 201 -9.04 -16.11 -12.83
N ALA A 202 -10.20 -15.56 -12.59
CA ALA A 202 -10.98 -15.82 -11.38
C ALA A 202 -11.42 -17.28 -11.25
N ASP A 203 -11.66 -17.96 -12.38
CA ASP A 203 -12.11 -19.33 -12.43
C ASP A 203 -11.09 -20.36 -11.97
N MET A 204 -9.81 -19.99 -11.87
CA MET A 204 -8.76 -20.82 -11.29
C MET A 204 -8.88 -20.94 -9.76
N ILE A 205 -9.56 -20.01 -9.12
CA ILE A 205 -9.55 -19.88 -7.68
C ILE A 205 -10.74 -20.64 -7.08
N ASP A 206 -10.46 -21.45 -6.09
CA ASP A 206 -11.44 -22.19 -5.30
C ASP A 206 -11.90 -21.40 -4.08
N GLN A 207 -10.95 -20.76 -3.42
CA GLN A 207 -11.17 -19.99 -2.21
C GLN A 207 -10.19 -18.81 -2.11
N LEU A 208 -10.67 -17.72 -1.57
CA LEU A 208 -9.88 -16.54 -1.22
C LEU A 208 -9.79 -16.49 0.31
N LYS A 209 -8.58 -16.35 0.85
CA LYS A 209 -8.37 -16.18 2.29
C LYS A 209 -7.70 -14.83 2.54
N THR A 210 -8.20 -14.11 3.53
CA THR A 210 -7.56 -12.87 3.99
C THR A 210 -7.18 -13.02 5.45
N TYR A 211 -5.96 -12.65 5.79
CA TYR A 211 -5.45 -12.70 7.15
C TYR A 211 -4.28 -11.74 7.37
N GLN A 212 -3.98 -11.49 8.63
CA GLN A 212 -2.81 -10.72 9.04
C GLN A 212 -1.58 -11.66 9.07
N LYS A 213 -0.71 -11.55 8.06
CA LYS A 213 0.53 -12.33 8.00
C LYS A 213 1.55 -11.70 8.93
N LYS A 214 2.08 -12.47 9.86
CA LYS A 214 3.19 -12.07 10.73
C LYS A 214 4.45 -11.77 9.91
N SER A 215 5.29 -10.89 10.42
CA SER A 215 6.59 -10.62 9.82
C SER A 215 7.42 -11.89 9.66
N ASP A 216 8.38 -11.91 8.74
CA ASP A 216 9.28 -13.06 8.60
C ASP A 216 10.08 -13.30 9.88
N MET A 217 10.43 -12.24 10.61
CA MET A 217 11.11 -12.36 11.91
C MET A 217 10.22 -13.10 12.91
N ALA A 218 8.97 -12.65 13.10
CA ALA A 218 8.03 -13.30 14.02
C ALA A 218 7.73 -14.75 13.62
N ARG A 219 7.62 -15.03 12.33
CA ARG A 219 7.40 -16.38 11.79
C ARG A 219 8.56 -17.33 12.09
N ILE A 220 9.79 -16.85 11.93
CA ILE A 220 11.00 -17.66 12.08
C ILE A 220 11.35 -17.83 13.56
N THR A 221 11.29 -16.76 14.35
CA THR A 221 11.60 -16.80 15.77
C THR A 221 10.51 -17.46 16.61
N GLY A 222 9.26 -17.43 16.11
CA GLY A 222 8.07 -17.88 16.85
C GLY A 222 7.56 -16.86 17.86
N VAL A 223 8.20 -15.67 17.93
CA VAL A 223 7.80 -14.58 18.84
C VAL A 223 7.24 -13.44 18.02
N ASP A 224 6.01 -13.04 18.33
CA ASP A 224 5.31 -11.96 17.66
C ASP A 224 6.05 -10.62 17.87
N ASP A 225 6.28 -9.87 16.80
CA ASP A 225 6.93 -8.55 16.83
C ASP A 225 5.93 -7.39 16.62
N GLY A 226 4.64 -7.71 16.56
CA GLY A 226 3.56 -6.74 16.33
C GLY A 226 3.52 -6.19 14.90
N LYS A 227 4.39 -6.66 14.00
CA LYS A 227 4.41 -6.27 12.58
C LYS A 227 3.65 -7.31 11.77
N GLU A 228 2.45 -6.95 11.40
CA GLU A 228 1.57 -7.79 10.59
C GLU A 228 1.19 -7.06 9.30
N GLU A 229 1.06 -7.80 8.21
CA GLU A 229 0.63 -7.30 6.90
C GLU A 229 -0.64 -8.01 6.47
N MET A 230 -1.65 -7.25 5.98
CA MET A 230 -2.84 -7.85 5.37
C MET A 230 -2.44 -8.54 4.06
N VAL A 231 -2.80 -9.80 3.93
CA VAL A 231 -2.53 -10.59 2.73
C VAL A 231 -3.82 -11.20 2.19
N LEU A 232 -3.84 -11.39 0.86
CA LEU A 232 -4.84 -12.18 0.15
C LEU A 232 -4.20 -13.49 -0.32
N ASP A 233 -4.61 -14.63 0.22
CA ASP A 233 -4.14 -15.94 -0.19
C ASP A 233 -5.16 -16.61 -1.13
N LEU A 234 -4.72 -16.91 -2.33
CA LEU A 234 -5.49 -17.50 -3.41
C LEU A 234 -5.32 -19.02 -3.35
N ARG A 235 -6.39 -19.74 -3.12
CA ARG A 235 -6.40 -21.19 -3.18
C ARG A 235 -6.84 -21.64 -4.57
N VAL A 236 -5.89 -22.21 -5.31
CA VAL A 236 -6.14 -22.74 -6.67
C VAL A 236 -6.94 -24.02 -6.58
N LYS A 237 -7.94 -24.19 -7.49
CA LYS A 237 -8.74 -25.41 -7.60
C LYS A 237 -7.86 -26.65 -7.73
N PRO A 238 -8.18 -27.77 -7.07
CA PRO A 238 -7.37 -28.98 -7.13
C PRO A 238 -7.09 -29.47 -8.56
N SER A 239 -8.09 -29.39 -9.44
CA SER A 239 -7.97 -29.75 -10.86
C SER A 239 -6.96 -28.90 -11.65
N MET A 240 -6.65 -27.69 -11.17
CA MET A 240 -5.74 -26.75 -11.81
C MET A 240 -4.38 -26.65 -11.12
N ARG A 241 -4.14 -27.42 -10.05
CA ARG A 241 -2.84 -27.46 -9.35
C ARG A 241 -1.74 -28.21 -10.09
N LYS A 242 -2.08 -28.91 -11.16
CA LYS A 242 -1.12 -29.61 -12.04
C LYS A 242 -1.45 -29.26 -13.48
N GLY A 243 -0.46 -28.80 -14.25
CA GLY A 243 -0.66 -28.50 -15.68
C GLY A 243 -0.34 -27.06 -16.05
N TRP A 244 -0.73 -26.68 -17.25
CA TRP A 244 -0.65 -25.32 -17.77
C TRP A 244 -2.02 -24.66 -17.74
N ASN A 245 -2.04 -23.39 -17.33
CA ASN A 245 -3.21 -22.55 -17.40
C ASN A 245 -2.78 -21.19 -17.98
N GLY A 246 -3.62 -20.60 -18.82
CA GLY A 246 -3.27 -19.33 -19.42
C GLY A 246 -4.50 -18.55 -19.83
N ASN A 247 -4.29 -17.25 -20.02
CA ASN A 247 -5.25 -16.31 -20.58
C ASN A 247 -4.53 -15.42 -21.59
N PHE A 248 -5.18 -15.10 -22.68
CA PHE A 248 -4.71 -14.15 -23.68
C PHE A 248 -5.85 -13.21 -24.06
N GLU A 249 -5.58 -11.92 -24.10
CA GLU A 249 -6.52 -10.87 -24.49
C GLU A 249 -5.84 -9.97 -25.53
N ALA A 250 -6.51 -9.67 -26.61
CA ALA A 250 -6.08 -8.68 -27.58
C ALA A 250 -7.26 -7.79 -27.96
N GLY A 251 -6.98 -6.50 -28.12
CA GLY A 251 -7.95 -5.52 -28.55
C GLY A 251 -7.29 -4.44 -29.39
N TYR A 252 -8.03 -3.92 -30.34
CA TYR A 252 -7.62 -2.80 -31.16
C TYR A 252 -8.73 -1.76 -31.16
N GLY A 253 -8.37 -0.49 -31.08
CA GLY A 253 -9.30 0.65 -31.05
C GLY A 253 -9.04 1.64 -32.19
N ASN A 254 -9.82 2.70 -32.24
CA ASN A 254 -9.54 3.85 -33.09
C ASN A 254 -8.24 4.55 -32.67
N ASP A 255 -7.72 5.40 -33.53
CA ASP A 255 -6.48 6.19 -33.29
C ASP A 255 -5.27 5.31 -32.92
N ASP A 256 -5.14 4.14 -33.54
CA ASP A 256 -4.08 3.15 -33.33
C ASP A 256 -3.91 2.68 -31.90
N HIS A 257 -4.95 2.84 -31.07
CA HIS A 257 -4.96 2.30 -29.72
C HIS A 257 -5.00 0.77 -29.77
N TYR A 258 -4.12 0.15 -29.02
CA TYR A 258 -4.10 -1.31 -28.90
C TYR A 258 -3.89 -1.78 -27.47
N ARG A 259 -4.35 -2.98 -27.21
CA ARG A 259 -4.10 -3.68 -25.95
C ARG A 259 -3.91 -5.16 -26.24
N ALA A 260 -2.80 -5.70 -25.75
CA ALA A 260 -2.58 -7.13 -25.71
C ALA A 260 -2.06 -7.50 -24.33
N LYS A 261 -2.60 -8.54 -23.75
CA LYS A 261 -2.06 -9.12 -22.52
C LYS A 261 -2.16 -10.63 -22.55
N GLY A 262 -1.21 -11.28 -21.94
CA GLY A 262 -1.20 -12.73 -21.85
C GLY A 262 -0.51 -13.20 -20.58
N MET A 263 -1.02 -14.30 -20.02
CA MET A 263 -0.44 -14.97 -18.90
C MET A 263 -0.49 -16.48 -19.12
N ALA A 264 0.61 -17.15 -18.84
CA ALA A 264 0.70 -18.61 -18.82
C ALA A 264 1.31 -19.04 -17.48
N ASN A 265 0.62 -19.95 -16.80
CA ASN A 265 1.06 -20.48 -15.52
C ASN A 265 1.25 -21.98 -15.62
N ARG A 266 2.31 -22.49 -15.04
CA ARG A 266 2.55 -23.92 -14.85
C ARG A 266 2.66 -24.24 -13.38
N PHE A 267 1.77 -25.07 -12.90
CA PHE A 267 1.79 -25.60 -11.55
C PHE A 267 2.22 -27.07 -11.57
N LYS A 268 3.19 -27.43 -10.74
CA LYS A 268 3.60 -28.81 -10.54
C LYS A 268 4.03 -29.03 -9.11
N ASN A 269 3.18 -29.67 -8.30
CA ASN A 269 3.40 -29.85 -6.87
C ASN A 269 3.64 -28.51 -6.15
N LYS A 270 4.87 -28.28 -5.68
CA LYS A 270 5.31 -27.06 -4.98
C LYS A 270 6.09 -26.09 -5.88
N MET A 271 6.07 -26.31 -7.19
CA MET A 271 6.67 -25.44 -8.20
C MET A 271 5.59 -24.61 -8.87
N ASN A 272 5.84 -23.32 -8.98
CA ASN A 272 5.03 -22.39 -9.75
C ASN A 272 5.93 -21.64 -10.74
N LEU A 273 5.59 -21.69 -12.03
CA LEU A 273 6.19 -20.87 -13.07
C LEU A 273 5.08 -20.04 -13.70
N SER A 274 5.28 -18.73 -13.81
CA SER A 274 4.35 -17.82 -14.45
C SER A 274 5.08 -16.94 -15.43
N ILE A 275 4.55 -16.85 -16.64
CA ILE A 275 5.02 -15.93 -17.69
C ILE A 275 3.86 -15.00 -17.99
N ASN A 276 4.09 -13.70 -17.93
CA ASN A 276 3.08 -12.69 -18.22
C ASN A 276 3.64 -11.61 -19.14
N GLY A 277 2.78 -11.11 -20.01
CA GLY A 277 3.11 -10.03 -20.92
C GLY A 277 1.94 -9.08 -21.07
N THR A 278 2.24 -7.80 -21.19
CA THR A 278 1.27 -6.74 -21.46
C THR A 278 1.87 -5.77 -22.45
N ALA A 279 1.10 -5.39 -23.46
CA ALA A 279 1.41 -4.30 -24.36
C ALA A 279 0.15 -3.49 -24.59
N ASN A 280 0.18 -2.21 -24.30
CA ASN A 280 -0.95 -1.31 -24.53
C ASN A 280 -0.45 0.07 -24.94
N ASP A 281 -1.23 0.70 -25.81
CA ASP A 281 -1.07 2.11 -26.17
C ASP A 281 -2.46 2.76 -26.18
N ASN A 282 -2.57 3.92 -25.53
CA ASN A 282 -3.80 4.71 -25.49
C ASN A 282 -3.58 6.17 -25.99
N GLY A 283 -2.54 6.38 -26.81
CA GLY A 283 -2.16 7.66 -27.36
C GLY A 283 -1.43 8.61 -26.40
N ILE A 284 -1.62 8.44 -25.07
CA ILE A 284 -0.95 9.23 -24.04
C ILE A 284 0.11 8.40 -23.32
N ASN A 285 -0.21 7.14 -23.08
CA ASN A 285 0.69 6.20 -22.42
C ASN A 285 0.81 4.94 -23.26
N SER A 286 2.04 4.53 -23.51
CA SER A 286 2.37 3.20 -24.04
C SER A 286 3.14 2.43 -22.97
N ASN A 287 2.69 1.22 -22.69
CA ASN A 287 3.32 0.35 -21.71
C ASN A 287 3.48 -1.05 -22.31
N GLN A 288 4.71 -1.50 -22.33
CA GLN A 288 5.07 -2.86 -22.74
C GLN A 288 5.82 -3.52 -21.59
N ARG A 289 5.40 -4.73 -21.22
CA ARG A 289 5.98 -5.47 -20.11
C ARG A 289 5.98 -6.96 -20.39
N ILE A 290 7.08 -7.61 -20.07
CA ILE A 290 7.20 -9.07 -20.03
C ILE A 290 7.82 -9.45 -18.70
N GLY A 291 7.21 -10.39 -18.00
CA GLY A 291 7.66 -10.88 -16.71
C GLY A 291 7.66 -12.40 -16.64
N VAL A 292 8.65 -12.92 -15.95
CA VAL A 292 8.77 -14.35 -15.62
C VAL A 292 8.90 -14.47 -14.12
N ASN A 293 8.07 -15.29 -13.51
CA ASN A 293 8.11 -15.60 -12.08
C ASN A 293 8.28 -17.08 -11.89
N TYR A 294 9.17 -17.45 -10.99
CA TYR A 294 9.42 -18.83 -10.63
C TYR A 294 9.50 -19.00 -9.12
N SER A 295 8.89 -20.03 -8.57
CA SER A 295 9.05 -20.39 -7.16
C SER A 295 9.03 -21.91 -6.97
N GLN A 296 9.90 -22.38 -6.08
CA GLN A 296 9.99 -23.75 -5.65
C GLN A 296 10.03 -23.81 -4.13
N ASN A 297 9.12 -24.56 -3.53
CA ASN A 297 8.99 -24.63 -2.09
C ASN A 297 9.13 -26.09 -1.60
N THR A 298 10.26 -26.39 -0.97
CA THR A 298 10.47 -27.65 -0.26
C THR A 298 10.40 -27.44 1.24
N GLN A 299 10.43 -28.49 2.03
CA GLN A 299 10.41 -28.38 3.49
C GLN A 299 11.65 -27.67 4.03
N LYS A 300 12.82 -27.89 3.43
CA LYS A 300 14.11 -27.34 3.86
C LYS A 300 14.51 -26.07 3.10
N LEU A 301 14.16 -26.01 1.81
CA LEU A 301 14.60 -24.92 0.93
C LEU A 301 13.41 -24.33 0.16
N LYS A 302 13.22 -23.03 0.29
CA LYS A 302 12.29 -22.25 -0.52
C LYS A 302 13.09 -21.23 -1.31
N TYR A 303 12.93 -21.23 -2.62
CA TYR A 303 13.57 -20.25 -3.49
C TYR A 303 12.68 -19.88 -4.64
N GLY A 304 12.87 -18.68 -5.12
CA GLY A 304 12.10 -18.15 -6.23
C GLY A 304 12.56 -16.75 -6.59
N GLY A 305 11.98 -16.22 -7.64
CA GLY A 305 12.25 -14.89 -8.10
C GLY A 305 11.40 -14.48 -9.26
N SER A 306 11.51 -13.21 -9.62
CA SER A 306 10.90 -12.63 -10.79
C SER A 306 11.92 -11.81 -11.57
N ILE A 307 11.80 -11.86 -12.89
CA ILE A 307 12.51 -10.97 -13.81
C ILE A 307 11.44 -10.30 -14.65
N GLU A 308 11.52 -8.99 -14.75
CA GLU A 308 10.59 -8.16 -15.50
C GLU A 308 11.38 -7.20 -16.39
N VAL A 309 11.02 -7.14 -17.65
CA VAL A 309 11.46 -6.14 -18.62
C VAL A 309 10.26 -5.28 -18.97
N ARG A 310 10.41 -3.98 -18.87
CA ARG A 310 9.33 -3.02 -19.18
C ARG A 310 9.85 -1.84 -19.99
N GLU A 311 8.99 -1.35 -20.86
CA GLU A 311 9.14 -0.09 -21.55
C GLU A 311 7.87 0.73 -21.35
N ASN A 312 8.05 1.98 -20.93
CA ASN A 312 6.96 2.94 -20.77
C ASN A 312 7.26 4.19 -21.59
N LYS A 313 6.29 4.60 -22.42
CA LYS A 313 6.22 5.95 -22.98
C LYS A 313 5.11 6.69 -22.30
N ARG A 314 5.30 7.96 -22.06
CA ARG A 314 4.29 8.82 -21.46
C ARG A 314 4.38 10.22 -22.03
N ASP A 315 3.25 10.69 -22.57
CA ASP A 315 3.04 12.07 -22.90
C ASP A 315 2.15 12.71 -21.85
N SER A 316 2.54 13.86 -21.38
CA SER A 316 1.76 14.56 -20.36
C SER A 316 1.78 16.06 -20.61
N TRP A 317 0.65 16.69 -20.35
CA TRP A 317 0.58 18.14 -20.27
C TRP A 317 -0.22 18.54 -19.03
N SER A 318 0.12 19.69 -18.46
CA SER A 318 -0.60 20.24 -17.33
C SER A 318 -0.67 21.74 -17.40
N LYS A 319 -1.83 22.28 -17.02
CA LYS A 319 -2.02 23.71 -16.73
C LYS A 319 -2.21 23.86 -15.23
N ARG A 320 -1.48 24.80 -14.64
CA ARG A 320 -1.61 25.15 -13.24
C ARG A 320 -1.80 26.63 -13.11
N HIS A 321 -2.81 27.02 -12.35
CA HIS A 321 -3.02 28.38 -11.90
C HIS A 321 -2.85 28.43 -10.39
N THR A 322 -1.93 29.25 -9.93
CA THR A 322 -1.60 29.40 -8.51
C THR A 322 -1.78 30.85 -8.12
N GLU A 323 -2.54 31.09 -7.06
CA GLU A 323 -2.64 32.39 -6.39
C GLU A 323 -1.82 32.32 -5.10
N SER A 324 -0.82 33.17 -4.99
CA SER A 324 -0.02 33.35 -3.78
C SER A 324 -0.49 34.62 -3.07
N PHE A 325 -1.01 34.46 -1.86
CA PHE A 325 -1.45 35.57 -1.04
C PHE A 325 -0.24 36.26 -0.43
N LEU A 326 -0.02 37.49 -0.79
CA LEU A 326 0.96 38.40 -0.18
C LEU A 326 0.29 39.18 0.95
N SER A 327 0.97 40.05 1.68
CA SER A 327 0.30 40.89 2.69
C SER A 327 -0.62 41.93 2.03
N ASP A 328 -1.32 42.69 2.85
CA ASP A 328 -2.08 43.92 2.54
C ASP A 328 -3.03 43.79 1.35
N ASN A 329 -3.77 42.64 1.27
CA ASN A 329 -4.73 42.39 0.20
C ASN A 329 -4.17 42.25 -1.23
N THR A 330 -2.86 42.10 -1.39
CA THR A 330 -2.27 41.83 -2.69
C THR A 330 -2.12 40.34 -2.92
N SER A 331 -2.25 39.89 -4.16
CA SER A 331 -1.99 38.51 -4.61
C SER A 331 -1.08 38.53 -5.80
N GLN A 332 -0.31 37.45 -5.93
CA GLN A 332 0.49 37.17 -7.10
C GLN A 332 -0.06 35.92 -7.77
N PHE A 333 -0.29 35.98 -9.05
CA PHE A 333 -0.81 34.84 -9.81
C PHE A 333 0.30 34.25 -10.67
N SER A 334 0.41 32.93 -10.68
CA SER A 334 1.32 32.19 -11.54
C SER A 334 0.53 31.26 -12.43
N LEU A 335 0.70 31.41 -13.73
CA LEU A 335 0.18 30.52 -14.76
C LEU A 335 1.34 29.65 -15.23
N GLN A 336 1.14 28.34 -15.24
CA GLN A 336 2.16 27.37 -15.67
C GLN A 336 1.56 26.39 -16.66
N ASN A 337 2.21 26.21 -17.79
CA ASN A 337 1.92 25.17 -18.77
C ASN A 337 3.17 24.28 -18.88
N ASN A 338 3.01 23.01 -18.62
CA ASN A 338 4.08 22.05 -18.73
C ASN A 338 3.67 20.95 -19.72
N GLN A 339 4.53 20.67 -20.66
CA GLN A 339 4.39 19.54 -21.57
C GLN A 339 5.64 18.67 -21.44
N SER A 340 5.47 17.37 -21.42
CA SER A 340 6.60 16.44 -21.34
C SER A 340 6.23 15.14 -22.04
N ASP A 341 7.15 14.66 -22.84
CA ASP A 341 7.17 13.33 -23.41
C ASP A 341 8.41 12.58 -22.90
N GLY A 342 8.25 11.31 -22.64
CA GLY A 342 9.35 10.52 -22.11
C GLY A 342 9.20 9.04 -22.37
N LYS A 343 10.35 8.38 -22.52
CA LYS A 343 10.46 6.92 -22.67
C LYS A 343 11.39 6.40 -21.59
N THR A 344 10.97 5.33 -20.92
CA THR A 344 11.79 4.63 -19.91
C THR A 344 11.74 3.14 -20.18
N SER A 345 12.91 2.53 -20.34
CA SER A 345 13.10 1.09 -20.39
C SER A 345 13.75 0.62 -19.09
N ALA A 346 13.27 -0.47 -18.51
CA ALA A 346 13.80 -0.97 -17.25
C ALA A 346 13.79 -2.50 -17.18
N ILE A 347 14.79 -3.05 -16.50
CA ILE A 347 14.89 -4.46 -16.14
C ILE A 347 14.91 -4.53 -14.62
N SER A 348 14.02 -5.32 -14.04
CA SER A 348 13.94 -5.56 -12.60
C SER A 348 14.05 -7.05 -12.32
N ALA A 349 14.88 -7.44 -11.37
CA ALA A 349 15.03 -8.82 -10.93
C ALA A 349 14.97 -8.89 -9.41
N ASN A 350 14.12 -9.76 -8.88
CA ASN A 350 13.92 -9.97 -7.46
C ASN A 350 14.06 -11.44 -7.16
N PHE A 351 14.80 -11.80 -6.09
CA PHE A 351 14.97 -13.18 -5.69
C PHE A 351 14.69 -13.35 -4.20
N ARG A 352 14.32 -14.56 -3.83
CA ARG A 352 14.14 -14.97 -2.44
C ARG A 352 14.71 -16.36 -2.26
N PHE A 353 15.52 -16.50 -1.23
CA PHE A 353 16.04 -17.77 -0.74
C PHE A 353 15.73 -17.88 0.74
N GLU A 354 15.13 -18.98 1.16
CA GLU A 354 14.92 -19.32 2.57
C GLU A 354 15.36 -20.77 2.77
N TRP A 355 16.39 -20.93 3.55
CA TRP A 355 16.98 -22.24 3.83
C TRP A 355 16.92 -22.52 5.33
N LYS A 356 16.21 -23.60 5.67
CA LYS A 356 16.22 -24.18 7.01
C LYS A 356 17.36 -25.19 7.09
N LEU A 357 18.48 -24.76 7.68
CA LEU A 357 19.63 -25.65 7.89
C LEU A 357 19.23 -26.82 8.78
N ASP A 358 18.56 -26.49 9.89
CA ASP A 358 18.00 -27.41 10.85
C ASP A 358 16.66 -26.85 11.41
N SER A 359 16.08 -27.50 12.42
CA SER A 359 14.84 -27.06 13.07
C SER A 359 14.97 -25.73 13.83
N LEU A 360 16.19 -25.31 14.15
CA LEU A 360 16.49 -24.12 14.95
C LEU A 360 17.08 -22.97 14.11
N THR A 361 17.70 -23.28 12.96
CA THR A 361 18.47 -22.31 12.18
C THR A 361 17.83 -22.07 10.83
N THR A 362 17.56 -20.80 10.51
CA THR A 362 17.01 -20.40 9.21
C THR A 362 17.85 -19.26 8.63
N ILE A 363 18.24 -19.40 7.37
CA ILE A 363 18.88 -18.37 6.57
C ILE A 363 17.88 -17.86 5.55
N MET A 364 17.79 -16.54 5.39
CA MET A 364 16.96 -15.90 4.38
C MET A 364 17.77 -14.82 3.65
N TYR A 365 17.73 -14.85 2.31
CA TYR A 365 18.36 -13.85 1.47
C TYR A 365 17.38 -13.34 0.42
N ARG A 366 17.28 -12.01 0.29
CA ARG A 366 16.34 -11.33 -0.63
C ARG A 366 17.06 -10.20 -1.36
N PRO A 367 17.71 -10.46 -2.48
CA PRO A 367 18.29 -9.44 -3.34
C PRO A 367 17.29 -8.92 -4.36
N THR A 368 17.43 -7.64 -4.70
CA THR A 368 16.70 -6.94 -5.76
C THR A 368 17.70 -6.20 -6.64
N PHE A 369 17.52 -6.27 -7.95
CA PHE A 369 18.33 -5.57 -8.95
C PHE A 369 17.40 -4.80 -9.88
N ASN A 370 17.72 -3.54 -10.14
CA ASN A 370 17.01 -2.71 -11.09
C ASN A 370 18.01 -1.97 -11.97
N PHE A 371 17.78 -2.02 -13.25
CA PHE A 371 18.47 -1.21 -14.25
C PHE A 371 17.41 -0.45 -15.04
N SER A 372 17.61 0.83 -15.24
CA SER A 372 16.72 1.65 -16.07
C SER A 372 17.48 2.65 -16.91
N LYS A 373 16.96 2.87 -18.10
CA LYS A 373 17.42 3.89 -19.05
C LYS A 373 16.22 4.69 -19.51
N GLY A 374 16.36 6.02 -19.49
CA GLY A 374 15.27 6.91 -19.87
C GLY A 374 15.76 8.08 -20.71
N ASN A 375 14.85 8.60 -21.52
CA ASN A 375 14.98 9.90 -22.16
C ASN A 375 13.67 10.66 -22.01
N SER A 376 13.75 11.96 -21.92
CA SER A 376 12.57 12.83 -21.84
C SER A 376 12.84 14.20 -22.42
N ASN A 377 11.84 14.75 -23.09
CA ASN A 377 11.77 16.14 -23.48
C ASN A 377 10.72 16.84 -22.62
N SER A 378 10.97 18.07 -22.23
CA SER A 378 9.98 18.87 -21.53
C SER A 378 10.03 20.32 -21.95
N GLY A 379 8.85 20.91 -22.15
CA GLY A 379 8.64 22.32 -22.36
C GLY A 379 7.88 22.90 -21.17
N ASN A 380 8.38 23.97 -20.60
CA ASN A 380 7.75 24.68 -19.49
C ASN A 380 7.54 26.12 -19.88
N PHE A 381 6.32 26.59 -19.74
CA PHE A 381 5.95 28.00 -19.82
C PHE A 381 5.40 28.41 -18.48
N SER A 382 5.90 29.51 -17.92
CA SER A 382 5.31 30.14 -16.75
C SER A 382 5.24 31.64 -16.88
N GLU A 383 4.18 32.24 -16.40
CA GLU A 383 3.95 33.67 -16.35
C GLU A 383 3.47 34.06 -14.98
N THR A 384 4.07 35.10 -14.43
CA THR A 384 3.69 35.65 -13.12
C THR A 384 3.03 36.99 -13.31
N LEU A 385 1.84 37.17 -12.75
CA LEU A 385 1.04 38.37 -12.85
C LEU A 385 0.90 39.00 -11.45
N ASN A 386 0.81 40.32 -11.40
CA ASN A 386 0.44 41.06 -10.17
C ASN A 386 -1.06 40.97 -9.89
N ASN A 387 -1.52 41.69 -8.86
CA ASN A 387 -2.93 41.76 -8.45
C ASN A 387 -3.83 42.38 -9.54
N GLU A 388 -3.29 43.22 -10.40
CA GLU A 388 -3.98 43.89 -11.51
C GLU A 388 -3.96 43.06 -12.80
N SER A 389 -3.50 41.83 -12.74
CA SER A 389 -3.31 40.90 -13.88
C SER A 389 -2.26 41.37 -14.90
N THR A 390 -1.35 42.31 -14.49
CA THR A 390 -0.23 42.74 -15.32
C THR A 390 0.93 41.76 -15.20
N PRO A 391 1.55 41.29 -16.31
CA PRO A 391 2.69 40.42 -16.25
C PRO A 391 3.94 41.04 -15.63
N ILE A 392 4.51 40.37 -14.64
CA ILE A 392 5.77 40.77 -13.99
C ILE A 392 6.95 40.08 -14.63
N ASN A 393 6.80 38.79 -14.90
CA ASN A 393 7.80 37.98 -15.58
C ASN A 393 7.15 36.88 -16.43
N ARG A 394 7.93 36.38 -17.37
CA ARG A 394 7.62 35.20 -18.20
C ARG A 394 8.85 34.33 -18.28
N LYS A 395 8.67 33.03 -18.17
CA LYS A 395 9.76 32.07 -18.34
C LYS A 395 9.35 30.97 -19.30
N GLU A 396 10.23 30.71 -20.26
CA GLU A 396 10.14 29.62 -21.23
C GLU A 396 11.36 28.74 -21.06
N ALA A 397 11.16 27.45 -20.92
CA ALA A 397 12.26 26.51 -20.79
C ALA A 397 11.99 25.21 -21.54
N THR A 398 13.00 24.73 -22.24
CA THR A 398 13.03 23.42 -22.88
C THR A 398 14.16 22.61 -22.32
N ASN A 399 13.89 21.34 -22.07
CA ASN A 399 14.89 20.41 -21.57
C ASN A 399 14.82 19.12 -22.37
N HIS A 400 15.99 18.61 -22.72
CA HIS A 400 16.19 17.25 -23.19
C HIS A 400 17.09 16.54 -22.19
N GLN A 401 16.64 15.41 -21.64
CA GLN A 401 17.37 14.67 -20.62
C GLN A 401 17.47 13.20 -20.97
N THR A 402 18.65 12.64 -20.80
CA THR A 402 18.88 11.19 -20.75
C THR A 402 19.31 10.79 -19.35
N ASN A 403 18.93 9.61 -18.91
CA ASN A 403 19.33 9.08 -17.62
C ASN A 403 19.51 7.57 -17.66
N ASP A 404 20.54 7.11 -17.00
CA ASP A 404 20.83 5.70 -16.73
C ASP A 404 20.92 5.50 -15.23
N ARG A 405 20.31 4.43 -14.71
CA ARG A 405 20.34 4.14 -13.28
C ARG A 405 20.45 2.65 -13.05
N PHE A 406 21.36 2.27 -12.16
CA PHE A 406 21.47 0.94 -11.60
C PHE A 406 21.22 1.01 -10.10
N SER A 407 20.34 0.15 -9.57
CA SER A 407 20.16 0.02 -8.13
C SER A 407 20.06 -1.44 -7.73
N THR A 408 20.67 -1.75 -6.60
CA THR A 408 20.56 -3.08 -5.99
C THR A 408 20.45 -2.95 -4.51
N ASN A 409 19.52 -3.68 -3.91
CA ASN A 409 19.41 -3.79 -2.47
C ASN A 409 19.18 -5.25 -2.07
N GLY A 410 19.53 -5.56 -0.85
CA GLY A 410 19.30 -6.91 -0.35
C GLY A 410 19.48 -7.04 1.14
N SER A 411 18.86 -8.07 1.70
CA SER A 411 19.03 -8.43 3.09
C SER A 411 19.35 -9.91 3.23
N LEU A 412 20.43 -10.22 3.91
CA LEU A 412 20.77 -11.55 4.40
C LEU A 412 20.45 -11.62 5.88
N GLN A 413 19.62 -12.56 6.28
CA GLN A 413 19.18 -12.74 7.66
C GLN A 413 19.47 -14.17 8.11
N LEU A 414 20.20 -14.31 9.21
CA LEU A 414 20.45 -15.56 9.92
C LEU A 414 19.70 -15.52 11.24
N ASN A 415 18.83 -16.51 11.47
CA ASN A 415 18.09 -16.63 12.73
C ASN A 415 18.38 -17.97 13.36
N ARG A 416 18.65 -17.97 14.66
CA ARG A 416 18.86 -19.17 15.45
C ARG A 416 18.04 -19.15 16.73
N LYS A 417 17.16 -20.13 16.89
CA LYS A 417 16.47 -20.42 18.15
C LYS A 417 17.45 -21.06 19.10
N LEU A 418 17.58 -20.54 20.31
CA LEU A 418 18.50 -21.04 21.32
C LEU A 418 17.82 -21.98 22.33
N ASN A 419 16.50 -21.85 22.47
CA ASN A 419 15.68 -22.76 23.27
C ASN A 419 14.21 -22.78 22.77
N SER A 420 13.40 -23.66 23.34
CA SER A 420 11.95 -23.77 23.04
C SER A 420 11.09 -22.68 23.69
N LYS A 421 11.64 -21.92 24.66
CA LYS A 421 10.91 -20.87 25.39
C LYS A 421 10.92 -19.52 24.67
N GLY A 422 11.58 -19.40 23.49
CA GLY A 422 11.59 -18.18 22.68
C GLY A 422 12.89 -17.40 22.73
N ARG A 423 13.94 -17.89 23.43
CA ARG A 423 15.28 -17.31 23.34
C ARG A 423 15.82 -17.49 21.93
N ASN A 424 16.20 -16.39 21.29
CA ASN A 424 16.72 -16.42 19.94
C ASN A 424 17.72 -15.29 19.68
N ILE A 425 18.55 -15.49 18.67
CA ILE A 425 19.45 -14.50 18.13
C ILE A 425 19.27 -14.39 16.62
N ALA A 426 19.27 -13.17 16.12
CA ALA A 426 19.18 -12.87 14.69
C ALA A 426 20.31 -11.92 14.29
N LEU A 427 21.01 -12.24 13.19
CA LEU A 427 21.93 -11.37 12.50
C LEU A 427 21.30 -10.98 11.17
N ARG A 428 21.26 -9.68 10.88
CA ARG A 428 20.79 -9.14 9.59
C ARG A 428 21.87 -8.27 8.98
N LEU A 429 22.26 -8.59 7.75
CA LEU A 429 23.09 -7.78 6.89
C LEU A 429 22.19 -7.17 5.82
N TYR A 430 22.27 -5.87 5.64
CA TYR A 430 21.50 -5.14 4.63
C TYR A 430 22.45 -4.28 3.80
N TYR A 431 22.23 -4.24 2.50
CA TYR A 431 22.90 -3.31 1.59
C TYR A 431 21.88 -2.64 0.66
N ASP A 432 22.19 -1.44 0.23
CA ASP A 432 21.40 -0.65 -0.72
C ASP A 432 22.38 0.24 -1.49
N LEU A 433 22.53 -0.05 -2.78
CA LEU A 433 23.46 0.60 -3.68
C LEU A 433 22.66 1.18 -4.84
N ASP A 434 22.91 2.45 -5.13
CA ASP A 434 22.22 3.19 -6.17
C ASP A 434 23.23 4.07 -6.91
N ASP A 435 23.32 3.90 -8.22
CA ASP A 435 24.21 4.63 -9.12
C ASP A 435 23.40 5.16 -10.31
N GLY A 436 23.37 6.47 -10.49
CA GLY A 436 22.59 7.12 -11.53
C GLY A 436 23.38 8.24 -12.21
N ASN A 437 23.39 8.20 -13.54
CA ASN A 437 23.95 9.23 -14.40
C ASN A 437 22.84 9.91 -15.19
N SER A 438 22.94 11.20 -15.41
CA SER A 438 22.05 11.90 -16.32
C SER A 438 22.74 13.07 -17.01
N ASP A 439 22.43 13.22 -18.28
CA ASP A 439 22.81 14.35 -19.13
C ASP A 439 21.56 15.13 -19.49
N ARG A 440 21.61 16.44 -19.31
CA ARG A 440 20.48 17.33 -19.62
C ARG A 440 20.96 18.56 -20.39
N TYR A 441 20.36 18.79 -21.53
CA TYR A 441 20.44 20.03 -22.27
C TYR A 441 19.26 20.90 -21.90
N SER A 442 19.52 22.11 -21.43
CA SER A 442 18.51 23.01 -20.87
C SER A 442 18.66 24.41 -21.45
N LEU A 443 17.62 24.88 -22.12
CA LEU A 443 17.51 26.24 -22.58
C LEU A 443 16.36 26.92 -21.81
N SER A 444 16.65 28.03 -21.14
CA SER A 444 15.68 28.78 -20.38
C SER A 444 15.82 30.28 -20.61
N ASN A 445 14.75 30.91 -21.07
CA ASN A 445 14.62 32.35 -21.22
C ASN A 445 13.68 32.89 -20.13
N THR A 446 14.19 33.81 -19.32
CA THR A 446 13.40 34.53 -18.32
C THR A 446 13.32 36.00 -18.72
N TYR A 447 12.10 36.47 -18.97
CA TYR A 447 11.78 37.83 -19.33
C TYR A 447 11.30 38.58 -18.11
N TYR A 448 11.91 39.70 -17.74
CA TYR A 448 11.51 40.60 -16.68
C TYR A 448 10.78 41.78 -17.30
N LEU A 449 9.44 41.84 -17.10
CA LEU A 449 8.55 42.75 -17.85
C LEU A 449 8.20 44.03 -17.09
N LYS A 450 8.47 44.06 -15.75
CA LYS A 450 8.10 45.18 -14.91
C LYS A 450 9.06 46.39 -15.02
N TYR A 451 10.36 46.11 -15.25
CA TYR A 451 11.42 47.14 -15.32
C TYR A 451 12.35 46.89 -16.52
N GLY A 452 11.93 47.46 -17.69
CA GLY A 452 12.81 47.57 -18.83
C GLY A 452 13.15 46.28 -19.55
N ASP A 453 12.18 45.44 -19.84
CA ASP A 453 12.25 44.31 -20.79
C ASP A 453 13.62 43.59 -20.89
N SER A 454 14.17 43.18 -19.75
CA SER A 454 15.45 42.44 -19.73
C SER A 454 15.24 40.94 -19.87
N ILE A 455 16.10 40.30 -20.60
CA ILE A 455 16.06 38.85 -20.85
C ILE A 455 17.28 38.20 -20.20
N LYS A 456 17.03 37.18 -19.35
CA LYS A 456 18.09 36.28 -18.85
C LYS A 456 17.97 34.95 -19.57
N THR A 457 18.94 34.62 -20.39
CA THR A 457 19.04 33.32 -21.07
C THR A 457 20.03 32.43 -20.33
N LEU A 458 19.64 31.21 -20.04
CA LEU A 458 20.52 30.15 -19.59
C LEU A 458 20.42 29.01 -20.59
N ASN A 459 21.51 28.76 -21.30
CA ASN A 459 21.67 27.62 -22.23
C ASN A 459 22.80 26.77 -21.70
N GLN A 460 22.47 25.59 -21.16
CA GLN A 460 23.40 24.77 -20.39
C GLN A 460 23.31 23.30 -20.77
N TRP A 461 24.48 22.66 -20.88
CA TRP A 461 24.60 21.21 -20.73
C TRP A 461 24.92 20.89 -19.27
N ILE A 462 24.14 19.99 -18.67
CA ILE A 462 24.24 19.64 -17.28
C ILE A 462 24.49 18.14 -17.16
N GLU A 463 25.66 17.80 -16.68
CA GLU A 463 26.07 16.44 -16.34
C GLU A 463 25.82 16.19 -14.85
N LYS A 464 25.18 15.07 -14.51
CA LYS A 464 24.92 14.74 -13.12
C LYS A 464 25.20 13.27 -12.82
N LEU A 465 25.97 13.05 -11.75
CA LEU A 465 26.26 11.75 -11.15
C LEU A 465 25.71 11.71 -9.73
N ASP A 466 24.87 10.71 -9.43
CA ASP A 466 24.38 10.43 -8.08
C ASP A 466 24.77 9.01 -7.67
N LYS A 467 25.48 8.85 -6.54
CA LYS A 467 25.80 7.55 -5.96
C LYS A 467 25.37 7.48 -4.50
N ASN A 468 24.58 6.48 -4.15
CA ASN A 468 24.16 6.24 -2.77
C ASN A 468 24.49 4.81 -2.38
N ASN A 469 25.32 4.65 -1.36
CA ASN A 469 25.72 3.37 -0.83
C ASN A 469 25.34 3.29 0.65
N LYS A 470 24.61 2.26 1.02
CA LYS A 470 24.21 2.00 2.42
C LYS A 470 24.49 0.56 2.77
N TYR A 471 25.17 0.35 3.90
CA TYR A 471 25.43 -0.95 4.51
C TYR A 471 24.97 -0.92 5.96
N GLN A 472 24.31 -1.97 6.40
CA GLN A 472 23.84 -2.08 7.78
C GLN A 472 24.06 -3.50 8.29
N VAL A 473 24.60 -3.61 9.48
CA VAL A 473 24.68 -4.84 10.26
C VAL A 473 23.79 -4.67 11.49
N GLN A 474 22.90 -5.60 11.74
CA GLN A 474 22.01 -5.58 12.89
C GLN A 474 22.04 -6.92 13.60
N ILE A 475 22.20 -6.89 14.91
CA ILE A 475 22.09 -8.04 15.79
C ILE A 475 20.89 -7.80 16.70
N THR A 476 20.02 -8.80 16.80
CA THR A 476 18.85 -8.79 17.70
C THR A 476 18.93 -10.01 18.60
N TYR A 477 18.87 -9.80 19.89
CA TYR A 477 18.78 -10.85 20.89
C TYR A 477 17.47 -10.75 21.66
N MET A 478 16.83 -11.88 21.87
CA MET A 478 15.58 -11.96 22.63
C MET A 478 15.70 -12.96 23.76
N GLU A 479 15.44 -12.47 24.97
CA GLU A 479 15.45 -13.23 26.20
C GLU A 479 14.05 -13.39 26.79
N PRO A 480 13.55 -14.62 27.01
CA PRO A 480 12.33 -14.85 27.78
C PRO A 480 12.64 -14.64 29.28
N VAL A 481 12.06 -13.60 29.87
CA VAL A 481 12.28 -13.29 31.30
C VAL A 481 11.18 -13.89 32.19
N PHE A 482 9.96 -14.00 31.67
CA PHE A 482 8.84 -14.69 32.34
C PHE A 482 7.97 -15.40 31.31
N THR A 483 6.98 -16.14 31.74
CA THR A 483 6.02 -16.80 30.83
C THR A 483 5.38 -15.79 29.90
N ASN A 484 5.66 -15.91 28.56
CA ASN A 484 5.18 -15.04 27.51
C ASN A 484 5.59 -13.56 27.67
N ARG A 485 6.69 -13.28 28.36
CA ARG A 485 7.29 -11.95 28.45
C ARG A 485 8.76 -12.00 28.05
N PHE A 486 9.18 -11.04 27.26
CA PHE A 486 10.47 -11.04 26.60
C PHE A 486 11.14 -9.67 26.73
N ILE A 487 12.45 -9.67 26.86
CA ILE A 487 13.29 -8.50 26.63
C ILE A 487 13.98 -8.71 25.28
N GLU A 488 13.84 -7.73 24.40
CA GLU A 488 14.57 -7.67 23.13
C GLU A 488 15.61 -6.57 23.21
N ILE A 489 16.84 -6.92 22.87
CA ILE A 489 17.93 -5.98 22.72
C ILE A 489 18.38 -6.04 21.28
N ASN A 490 18.43 -4.89 20.63
CA ASN A 490 18.98 -4.77 19.30
C ASN A 490 20.14 -3.78 19.27
N TYR A 491 21.09 -4.08 18.42
CA TYR A 491 22.17 -3.18 18.06
C TYR A 491 22.33 -3.19 16.56
N SER A 492 22.46 -2.02 15.96
CA SER A 492 22.83 -1.91 14.56
C SER A 492 23.88 -0.85 14.31
N TYR A 493 24.78 -1.17 13.39
CA TYR A 493 25.69 -0.22 12.77
C TYR A 493 25.29 0.00 11.32
N GLN A 494 25.14 1.25 10.92
CA GLN A 494 24.84 1.65 9.55
C GLN A 494 25.89 2.63 9.04
N HIS A 495 26.42 2.35 7.88
CA HIS A 495 27.21 3.30 7.10
C HIS A 495 26.46 3.66 5.83
N ARG A 496 26.31 4.96 5.57
CA ARG A 496 25.73 5.49 4.32
C ARG A 496 26.67 6.54 3.74
N SER A 497 26.94 6.43 2.44
CA SER A 497 27.66 7.44 1.64
C SER A 497 26.76 7.90 0.52
N SER A 498 26.60 9.20 0.37
CA SER A 498 25.85 9.81 -0.74
C SER A 498 26.77 10.80 -1.44
N LEU A 499 27.02 10.58 -2.73
CA LEU A 499 27.74 11.44 -3.64
C LEU A 499 26.74 12.05 -4.61
N SER A 500 26.81 13.34 -4.82
CA SER A 500 26.09 14.02 -5.90
C SER A 500 27.04 15.05 -6.54
N GLU A 501 27.29 14.86 -7.81
CA GLU A 501 28.10 15.76 -8.62
C GLU A 501 27.22 16.27 -9.76
N LYS A 502 27.05 17.56 -9.83
CA LYS A 502 26.32 18.27 -10.87
C LYS A 502 27.27 19.31 -11.46
N TYR A 503 27.63 19.14 -12.67
CA TYR A 503 28.39 20.10 -13.47
C TYR A 503 27.49 20.71 -14.52
N ALA A 504 27.46 22.06 -14.60
CA ALA A 504 26.73 22.82 -15.60
C ALA A 504 27.73 23.54 -16.47
N TYR A 505 27.60 23.39 -17.78
CA TYR A 505 28.48 24.00 -18.79
C TYR A 505 27.62 24.95 -19.61
N ASP A 506 28.02 26.24 -19.66
CA ASP A 506 27.29 27.24 -20.40
C ASP A 506 27.63 27.16 -21.89
N TRP A 507 26.66 27.51 -22.73
CA TRP A 507 26.85 27.63 -24.17
C TRP A 507 27.71 28.83 -24.48
N ASP A 508 28.82 28.63 -25.15
CA ASP A 508 29.69 29.68 -25.70
C ASP A 508 29.24 30.04 -27.12
N LYS A 509 28.79 31.29 -27.27
CA LYS A 509 28.33 31.80 -28.57
C LYS A 509 29.45 32.03 -29.60
N GLN A 510 30.69 32.20 -29.12
CA GLN A 510 31.83 32.44 -30.01
C GLN A 510 32.36 31.12 -30.58
N GLU A 511 32.43 30.11 -29.74
CA GLU A 511 32.93 28.77 -30.09
C GLU A 511 31.83 27.88 -30.68
N ASP A 512 30.55 28.30 -30.62
CA ASP A 512 29.36 27.54 -31.02
C ASP A 512 29.29 26.14 -30.38
N THR A 513 29.71 26.04 -29.12
CA THR A 513 29.74 24.80 -28.33
C THR A 513 29.57 25.10 -26.85
N TYR A 514 29.37 24.04 -26.03
CA TYR A 514 29.39 24.20 -24.59
C TYR A 514 30.82 24.37 -24.06
N SER A 515 30.99 25.25 -23.09
CA SER A 515 32.25 25.53 -22.42
C SER A 515 32.92 24.25 -21.94
N GLN A 516 34.23 24.16 -22.03
CA GLN A 516 35.02 23.07 -21.45
C GLN A 516 35.14 23.18 -19.92
N TYR A 517 34.83 24.35 -19.36
CA TYR A 517 34.89 24.61 -17.93
C TYR A 517 33.47 24.72 -17.37
N PRO A 518 33.17 24.03 -16.23
CA PRO A 518 31.87 24.13 -15.62
C PRO A 518 31.63 25.51 -15.00
N ASP A 519 30.43 26.03 -15.17
CA ASP A 519 29.97 27.21 -14.45
C ASP A 519 29.86 26.88 -12.94
N THR A 520 30.69 27.54 -12.16
CA THR A 520 30.77 27.34 -10.71
C THR A 520 29.54 27.81 -9.97
N ALA A 521 28.74 28.73 -10.54
CA ALA A 521 27.53 29.25 -9.93
C ALA A 521 26.38 28.25 -10.01
N HIS A 522 26.27 27.51 -11.12
CA HIS A 522 25.20 26.55 -11.39
C HIS A 522 25.62 25.08 -11.15
N SER A 523 26.91 24.84 -10.83
CA SER A 523 27.44 23.51 -10.47
C SER A 523 27.41 23.30 -8.96
N ASP A 524 27.12 22.08 -8.52
CA ASP A 524 26.99 21.71 -7.10
C ASP A 524 27.48 20.26 -6.86
N CYS A 525 28.61 20.11 -6.20
CA CYS A 525 29.23 18.81 -5.94
C CYS A 525 29.42 18.60 -4.45
N TYR A 526 28.87 17.50 -3.92
CA TYR A 526 29.00 17.18 -2.51
C TYR A 526 29.02 15.67 -2.23
N LYS A 527 29.71 15.32 -1.16
CA LYS A 527 29.77 13.97 -0.63
C LYS A 527 29.38 13.96 0.85
N ASN A 528 28.31 13.22 1.18
CA ASN A 528 27.84 13.03 2.53
C ASN A 528 28.19 11.64 3.03
N LYS A 529 28.71 11.52 4.24
CA LYS A 529 28.94 10.26 4.94
C LYS A 529 28.18 10.26 6.25
N TYR A 530 27.49 9.18 6.52
CA TYR A 530 26.74 8.97 7.76
C TYR A 530 27.21 7.67 8.40
N SER A 531 27.63 7.73 9.64
CA SER A 531 27.92 6.56 10.47
C SER A 531 26.98 6.57 11.66
N THR A 532 26.18 5.54 11.79
CA THR A 532 25.08 5.48 12.76
C THR A 532 25.21 4.24 13.61
N HIS A 533 25.26 4.40 14.92
CA HIS A 533 25.15 3.33 15.91
C HIS A 533 23.79 3.45 16.59
N GLN A 534 22.99 2.40 16.54
CA GLN A 534 21.65 2.38 17.13
C GLN A 534 21.55 1.21 18.09
N THR A 535 21.09 1.48 19.30
CA THR A 535 20.81 0.48 20.33
C THR A 535 19.38 0.63 20.78
N GLY A 536 18.67 -0.48 20.86
CA GLY A 536 17.28 -0.51 21.31
C GLY A 536 17.05 -1.55 22.39
N ILE A 537 16.19 -1.21 23.34
CA ILE A 537 15.69 -2.13 24.37
C ILE A 537 14.19 -2.08 24.35
N PHE A 538 13.57 -3.27 24.27
CA PHE A 538 12.12 -3.43 24.22
C PHE A 538 11.66 -4.48 25.23
N PHE A 539 10.59 -4.18 25.93
CA PHE A 539 9.87 -5.14 26.77
C PHE A 539 8.59 -5.53 26.05
N ARG A 540 8.42 -6.83 25.88
CA ARG A 540 7.30 -7.39 25.11
C ARG A 540 6.54 -8.40 25.94
N THR A 541 5.21 -8.31 25.89
CA THR A 541 4.29 -9.28 26.49
C THR A 541 3.34 -9.80 25.42
N ILE A 542 3.21 -11.13 25.36
CA ILE A 542 2.34 -11.81 24.41
C ILE A 542 1.33 -12.64 25.21
N ARG A 543 0.04 -12.32 25.15
CA ARG A 543 -1.07 -13.04 25.75
C ARG A 543 -2.12 -13.35 24.71
N THR A 544 -3.04 -14.22 25.02
CA THR A 544 -4.14 -14.60 24.12
C THR A 544 -4.96 -13.39 23.69
N ASN A 545 -5.27 -12.50 24.63
CA ASN A 545 -6.18 -11.37 24.40
C ASN A 545 -5.46 -10.04 24.22
N TYR A 546 -4.19 -9.96 24.59
CA TYR A 546 -3.43 -8.71 24.43
C TYR A 546 -1.95 -8.95 24.13
N PHE A 547 -1.42 -8.01 23.41
CA PHE A 547 -0.01 -7.87 23.12
C PHE A 547 0.42 -6.43 23.42
N TYR A 548 1.57 -6.25 24.04
CA TYR A 548 2.22 -4.95 24.06
C TYR A 548 3.73 -5.07 23.91
N ASN A 549 4.30 -4.03 23.31
CA ASN A 549 5.73 -3.86 23.11
C ASN A 549 6.08 -2.40 23.42
N ILE A 550 6.89 -2.17 24.45
CA ILE A 550 7.30 -0.86 24.91
C ILE A 550 8.81 -0.81 24.87
N GLY A 551 9.39 0.20 24.27
CA GLY A 551 10.82 0.31 24.18
C GLY A 551 11.30 1.67 23.72
N ILE A 552 12.60 1.82 23.74
CA ILE A 552 13.30 3.00 23.26
C ILE A 552 14.52 2.58 22.45
N GLU A 553 14.74 3.27 21.36
CA GLU A 553 15.99 3.20 20.60
C GLU A 553 16.74 4.53 20.73
N VAL A 554 18.03 4.43 20.95
CA VAL A 554 18.97 5.54 20.97
C VAL A 554 19.92 5.38 19.80
N GLU A 555 20.04 6.43 19.01
CA GLU A 555 20.86 6.47 17.81
C GLU A 555 21.93 7.56 17.95
N ALA A 556 23.19 7.16 17.95
CA ALA A 556 24.33 8.06 17.83
C ALA A 556 24.76 8.14 16.37
N GLN A 557 24.63 9.31 15.78
CA GLN A 557 24.93 9.55 14.37
C GLN A 557 26.07 10.55 14.21
N LYS A 558 27.06 10.19 13.41
CA LYS A 558 28.08 11.10 12.90
C LYS A 558 27.82 11.35 11.42
N THR A 559 27.68 12.60 11.08
CA THR A 559 27.49 13.04 9.67
C THR A 559 28.67 13.90 9.27
N ALA A 560 29.24 13.65 8.11
CA ALA A 560 30.27 14.47 7.50
C ALA A 560 29.86 14.84 6.08
N ASN A 561 29.99 16.12 5.75
CA ASN A 561 29.74 16.66 4.41
C ASN A 561 31.06 17.22 3.86
N LYS A 562 31.33 16.96 2.61
CA LYS A 562 32.41 17.58 1.83
C LYS A 562 31.79 18.20 0.58
N SER A 563 31.89 19.53 0.46
CA SER A 563 31.55 20.26 -0.76
C SER A 563 32.82 20.57 -1.53
N TYR A 564 32.81 20.34 -2.84
CA TYR A 564 34.01 20.49 -3.68
C TYR A 564 33.62 20.81 -5.14
N MET A 565 34.61 21.23 -5.93
CA MET A 565 34.52 21.41 -7.35
C MET A 565 35.80 20.87 -8.00
N ARG A 566 35.71 19.82 -8.82
CA ARG A 566 36.85 19.07 -9.29
C ARG A 566 37.79 18.70 -8.11
N ASP A 567 39.02 19.16 -8.12
CA ASP A 567 40.03 18.83 -7.08
C ASP A 567 40.02 19.80 -5.90
N THR A 568 39.27 20.92 -5.98
CA THR A 568 39.24 21.94 -4.92
C THR A 568 38.11 21.66 -3.91
N THR A 569 38.47 21.49 -2.63
CA THR A 569 37.52 21.38 -1.52
C THR A 569 37.18 22.76 -1.00
N PHE A 570 35.92 23.13 -0.97
CA PHE A 570 35.46 24.43 -0.46
C PHE A 570 35.05 24.37 1.00
N GLU A 571 34.45 23.25 1.42
CA GLU A 571 33.90 23.13 2.77
C GLU A 571 33.91 21.68 3.26
N TYR A 572 34.31 21.50 4.52
CA TYR A 572 34.20 20.21 5.21
C TYR A 572 33.52 20.41 6.56
N LEU A 573 32.38 19.77 6.75
CA LEU A 573 31.59 19.90 7.96
C LEU A 573 31.34 18.52 8.58
N SER A 574 31.45 18.45 9.89
CA SER A 574 31.14 17.24 10.65
C SER A 574 30.20 17.58 11.81
N ARG A 575 29.16 16.78 11.99
CA ARG A 575 28.19 16.93 13.06
C ARG A 575 27.95 15.60 13.76
N ASN A 576 27.92 15.61 15.09
CA ASN A 576 27.45 14.49 15.89
C ASN A 576 26.05 14.79 16.40
N ALA A 577 25.18 13.78 16.43
CA ALA A 577 23.83 13.90 16.92
C ALA A 577 23.41 12.64 17.67
N ILE A 578 22.61 12.82 18.70
CA ILE A 578 21.93 11.74 19.41
C ILE A 578 20.43 11.87 19.14
N ASN A 579 19.84 10.80 18.67
CA ASN A 579 18.43 10.71 18.34
C ASN A 579 17.75 9.70 19.26
N TYR A 580 16.50 9.97 19.61
CA TYR A 580 15.69 9.10 20.46
C TYR A 580 14.43 8.68 19.71
N SER A 581 14.07 7.39 19.87
CA SER A 581 12.88 6.82 19.22
C SER A 581 12.12 5.93 20.19
N PRO A 582 11.32 6.52 21.10
CA PRO A 582 10.42 5.76 21.96
C PRO A 582 9.28 5.13 21.13
N THR A 583 8.94 3.90 21.46
CA THR A 583 7.93 3.12 20.75
C THR A 583 7.02 2.40 21.74
N ILE A 584 5.71 2.48 21.53
CA ILE A 584 4.68 1.74 22.25
C ILE A 584 3.74 1.12 21.22
N ASN A 585 3.62 -0.21 21.22
CA ASN A 585 2.64 -0.93 20.43
C ASN A 585 1.75 -1.71 21.39
N PHE A 586 0.46 -1.52 21.28
CA PHE A 586 -0.55 -2.21 22.06
C PHE A 586 -1.61 -2.79 21.14
N LYS A 587 -1.95 -4.08 21.32
CA LYS A 587 -3.06 -4.75 20.63
C LYS A 587 -3.91 -5.43 21.68
N TYR A 588 -5.21 -5.20 21.61
CA TYR A 588 -6.20 -5.93 22.40
C TYR A 588 -7.17 -6.65 21.46
N THR A 589 -7.37 -7.92 21.72
CA THR A 589 -8.26 -8.82 20.96
C THR A 589 -9.48 -9.14 21.82
N PHE A 590 -10.60 -8.44 21.57
CA PHE A 590 -11.87 -8.65 22.28
C PHE A 590 -12.50 -9.99 21.91
N SER A 591 -12.40 -10.33 20.61
CA SER A 591 -12.85 -11.61 20.05
C SER A 591 -11.96 -11.95 18.85
N LYS A 592 -12.16 -13.12 18.24
CA LYS A 592 -11.46 -13.51 17.01
C LYS A 592 -11.67 -12.51 15.87
N GLN A 593 -12.78 -11.78 15.88
CA GLN A 593 -13.18 -10.83 14.82
C GLN A 593 -13.02 -9.36 15.24
N THR A 594 -12.77 -9.09 16.52
CA THR A 594 -12.72 -7.71 17.03
C THR A 594 -11.40 -7.43 17.70
N ASN A 595 -10.68 -6.44 17.22
CA ASN A 595 -9.41 -6.02 17.79
C ASN A 595 -9.22 -4.50 17.78
N LEU A 596 -8.42 -4.02 18.72
CA LEU A 596 -7.95 -2.65 18.82
C LEU A 596 -6.42 -2.67 18.82
N LYS A 597 -5.81 -1.87 17.94
CA LYS A 597 -4.36 -1.62 17.92
C LYS A 597 -4.12 -0.15 18.22
N ILE A 598 -3.18 0.16 19.11
CA ILE A 598 -2.72 1.51 19.39
C ILE A 598 -1.20 1.50 19.27
N ASN A 599 -0.67 2.40 18.45
CA ASN A 599 0.77 2.53 18.26
C ASN A 599 1.17 3.98 18.54
N TYR A 600 2.24 4.14 19.27
CA TYR A 600 2.97 5.39 19.41
C TYR A 600 4.40 5.20 18.94
N HIS A 601 4.88 6.13 18.13
CA HIS A 601 6.27 6.17 17.69
C HIS A 601 6.75 7.61 17.70
N GLY A 602 7.71 7.89 18.58
CA GLY A 602 8.46 9.12 18.62
C GLY A 602 9.77 8.97 17.84
N ARG A 603 10.16 9.99 17.06
CA ARG A 603 11.43 9.95 16.32
C ARG A 603 12.05 11.33 16.19
N THR A 604 13.33 11.44 16.58
CA THR A 604 14.16 12.59 16.22
C THR A 604 14.54 12.52 14.74
N ALA A 605 14.47 13.64 14.04
CA ALA A 605 14.92 13.76 12.66
C ALA A 605 15.88 14.94 12.53
N GLN A 606 17.09 14.68 12.03
CA GLN A 606 18.09 15.71 11.76
C GLN A 606 17.73 16.50 10.52
N PRO A 607 18.02 17.81 10.46
CA PRO A 607 17.92 18.58 9.23
C PRO A 607 18.79 17.97 8.12
N SER A 608 18.40 18.16 6.87
CA SER A 608 19.21 17.71 5.76
C SER A 608 20.51 18.51 5.67
N MET A 609 21.59 17.88 5.20
CA MET A 609 22.86 18.59 5.02
C MET A 609 22.73 19.72 3.99
N THR A 610 21.88 19.56 3.01
CA THR A 610 21.61 20.60 2.01
C THR A 610 20.89 21.82 2.60
N ASP A 611 20.01 21.63 3.59
CA ASP A 611 19.37 22.76 4.30
C ASP A 611 20.30 23.46 5.28
N LEU A 612 21.30 22.74 5.80
CA LEU A 612 22.30 23.29 6.71
C LEU A 612 23.41 24.06 5.98
N TYR A 613 23.91 23.52 4.87
CA TYR A 613 25.19 23.96 4.29
C TYR A 613 25.19 24.00 2.76
N ARG A 614 24.05 24.25 2.16
CA ARG A 614 23.97 24.38 0.73
C ARG A 614 24.50 25.71 0.27
N LYS A 615 25.32 25.72 -0.77
CA LYS A 615 25.60 26.92 -1.56
C LYS A 615 24.28 27.50 -2.06
N LYS A 616 24.16 28.83 -2.13
CA LYS A 616 23.00 29.50 -2.71
C LYS A 616 22.65 28.87 -4.07
N ASP A 617 21.46 28.31 -4.18
CA ASP A 617 20.98 27.71 -5.42
C ASP A 617 20.26 28.78 -6.26
N ILE A 618 20.88 29.13 -7.36
CA ILE A 618 20.41 30.10 -8.36
C ILE A 618 20.08 29.45 -9.70
N SER A 619 19.97 28.14 -9.76
CA SER A 619 19.64 27.40 -11.00
C SER A 619 18.30 27.85 -11.59
N ASP A 620 17.41 28.38 -10.79
CA ASP A 620 16.23 29.10 -11.21
C ASP A 620 16.27 30.50 -10.63
N PRO A 621 16.46 31.54 -11.45
CA PRO A 621 16.60 32.92 -10.99
C PRO A 621 15.33 33.47 -10.30
N LEU A 622 14.16 32.86 -10.57
CA LEU A 622 12.89 33.22 -9.92
C LEU A 622 12.64 32.41 -8.64
N ASN A 623 13.45 31.40 -8.32
CA ASN A 623 13.28 30.52 -7.15
C ASN A 623 14.62 30.24 -6.47
N ILE A 624 15.15 31.22 -5.80
CA ILE A 624 16.44 31.15 -5.10
C ILE A 624 16.27 30.37 -3.78
N ARG A 625 17.23 29.49 -3.47
CA ARG A 625 17.23 28.72 -2.23
C ARG A 625 18.49 28.99 -1.42
N LEU A 626 18.29 29.35 -0.14
CA LEU A 626 19.33 29.56 0.85
C LEU A 626 19.37 28.41 1.84
N ALA A 627 20.48 28.24 2.50
CA ALA A 627 20.65 27.32 3.64
C ALA A 627 20.51 28.04 4.99
N ASN A 628 20.42 27.25 6.08
CA ASN A 628 20.46 27.77 7.43
C ASN A 628 21.23 26.79 8.34
N PRO A 629 22.46 27.14 8.75
CA PRO A 629 23.28 26.30 9.63
C PRO A 629 22.70 26.13 11.06
N GLU A 630 21.83 27.05 11.50
CA GLU A 630 21.27 27.05 12.86
C GLU A 630 20.07 26.11 13.03
N LEU A 631 19.72 25.35 12.01
CA LEU A 631 18.60 24.41 12.08
C LEU A 631 18.81 23.37 13.19
N LYS A 632 17.79 23.25 14.04
CA LYS A 632 17.70 22.28 15.12
C LYS A 632 17.00 21.00 14.63
N PRO A 633 17.31 19.84 15.23
CA PRO A 633 16.57 18.61 14.98
C PRO A 633 15.10 18.76 15.29
N SER A 634 14.26 18.14 14.49
CA SER A 634 12.82 18.01 14.76
C SER A 634 12.52 16.72 15.52
N PHE A 635 11.43 16.71 16.29
CA PHE A 635 10.92 15.49 16.92
C PHE A 635 9.48 15.23 16.43
N ASN A 636 9.31 14.08 15.79
CA ASN A 636 8.02 13.65 15.23
C ASN A 636 7.33 12.70 16.21
N ASN A 637 6.13 13.05 16.65
CA ASN A 637 5.24 12.20 17.42
C ASN A 637 4.15 11.66 16.48
N ASN A 638 4.01 10.35 16.44
CA ASN A 638 2.97 9.68 15.69
C ASN A 638 2.19 8.74 16.64
N ILE A 639 0.90 9.01 16.79
CA ILE A 639 -0.02 8.15 17.52
C ILE A 639 -1.05 7.64 16.52
N SER A 640 -1.28 6.34 16.48
CA SER A 640 -2.32 5.74 15.64
C SER A 640 -3.14 4.73 16.40
N ALA A 641 -4.45 4.72 16.16
CA ALA A 641 -5.39 3.75 16.69
C ALA A 641 -6.16 3.12 15.52
N THR A 642 -6.27 1.80 15.52
CA THR A 642 -7.05 1.06 14.54
C THR A 642 -7.98 0.12 15.27
N PHE A 643 -9.27 0.23 15.01
CA PHE A 643 -10.31 -0.65 15.52
C PHE A 643 -10.97 -1.39 14.36
N ASN A 644 -11.01 -2.72 14.44
CA ASN A 644 -11.63 -3.56 13.43
C ASN A 644 -12.63 -4.50 14.10
N THR A 645 -13.80 -4.64 13.49
CA THR A 645 -14.76 -5.68 13.91
C THR A 645 -15.52 -6.22 12.70
N TYR A 646 -15.79 -7.52 12.75
CA TYR A 646 -16.61 -8.22 11.78
C TYR A 646 -17.65 -9.08 12.49
N PHE A 647 -18.91 -8.87 12.15
CA PHE A 647 -20.05 -9.62 12.67
C PHE A 647 -20.39 -10.74 11.70
N THR A 648 -20.00 -11.97 12.03
CA THR A 648 -20.14 -13.15 11.16
C THR A 648 -21.57 -13.48 10.80
N GLU A 649 -22.49 -13.36 11.74
CA GLU A 649 -23.91 -13.70 11.55
C GLU A 649 -24.59 -12.76 10.56
N THR A 650 -24.27 -11.48 10.62
CA THR A 650 -24.86 -10.44 9.77
C THR A 650 -23.98 -10.03 8.60
N SER A 651 -22.76 -10.57 8.50
CA SER A 651 -21.74 -10.20 7.51
C SER A 651 -21.45 -8.69 7.47
N ARG A 652 -21.60 -8.01 8.61
CA ARG A 652 -21.31 -6.58 8.77
C ARG A 652 -19.85 -6.39 9.15
N SER A 653 -19.21 -5.37 8.57
CA SER A 653 -17.85 -4.98 8.96
C SER A 653 -17.81 -3.51 9.35
N PHE A 654 -17.02 -3.20 10.38
CA PHE A 654 -16.72 -1.84 10.79
C PHE A 654 -15.23 -1.71 11.03
N ASN A 655 -14.62 -0.72 10.40
CA ASN A 655 -13.22 -0.37 10.55
C ASN A 655 -13.07 1.11 10.83
N ALA A 656 -12.30 1.46 11.85
CA ALA A 656 -11.97 2.83 12.22
C ALA A 656 -10.46 2.98 12.38
N ASN A 657 -9.90 3.97 11.71
CA ASN A 657 -8.50 4.36 11.87
C ASN A 657 -8.43 5.83 12.26
N LEU A 658 -7.61 6.13 13.25
CA LEU A 658 -7.32 7.48 13.69
C LEU A 658 -5.80 7.62 13.84
N SER A 659 -5.22 8.67 13.27
CA SER A 659 -3.83 9.01 13.50
C SER A 659 -3.66 10.48 13.85
N TYR A 660 -2.80 10.75 14.81
CA TYR A 660 -2.35 12.08 15.19
C TYR A 660 -0.85 12.18 15.00
N ASN A 661 -0.43 13.17 14.22
CA ASN A 661 0.96 13.48 13.95
C ASN A 661 1.26 14.89 14.44
N ASN A 662 2.31 15.04 15.21
CA ASN A 662 2.79 16.35 15.66
C ASN A 662 4.30 16.40 15.46
N THR A 663 4.82 17.51 14.91
CA THR A 663 6.24 17.72 14.72
C THR A 663 6.68 18.93 15.54
N MET A 664 7.49 18.68 16.54
CA MET A 664 8.19 19.70 17.34
C MET A 664 9.43 20.14 16.59
N ASN A 665 9.77 21.44 16.62
CA ASN A 665 10.88 22.02 15.85
C ASN A 665 10.85 21.64 14.37
N SER A 666 9.66 21.61 13.77
CA SER A 666 9.50 21.28 12.35
C SER A 666 10.30 22.25 11.49
N THR A 667 11.04 21.73 10.51
CA THR A 667 11.66 22.57 9.50
C THR A 667 10.58 23.09 8.54
N THR A 668 10.46 24.40 8.43
CA THR A 668 9.62 25.11 7.47
C THR A 668 10.48 26.06 6.64
N ARG A 669 9.88 26.86 5.80
CA ARG A 669 10.59 27.84 4.97
C ARG A 669 10.09 29.26 5.25
N ILE A 670 11.02 30.20 5.33
CA ILE A 670 10.76 31.62 5.17
C ILE A 670 10.74 31.87 3.67
N VAL A 671 9.66 32.40 3.16
CA VAL A 671 9.51 32.74 1.74
C VAL A 671 9.50 34.26 1.63
N THR A 672 10.53 34.81 0.95
CA THR A 672 10.63 36.25 0.66
C THR A 672 10.30 36.43 -0.81
N TYR A 673 9.27 37.22 -1.08
CA TYR A 673 8.85 37.56 -2.42
C TYR A 673 9.57 38.83 -2.90
N ASP A 674 9.94 38.84 -4.14
CA ASP A 674 10.50 40.02 -4.81
C ASP A 674 9.45 40.58 -5.79
N GLU A 675 8.84 41.70 -5.40
CA GLU A 675 7.78 42.34 -6.18
C GLU A 675 8.25 42.85 -7.56
N ASN A 676 9.53 43.07 -7.72
CA ASN A 676 10.10 43.57 -8.96
C ASN A 676 10.31 42.49 -10.01
N THR A 677 10.84 41.38 -9.58
CA THR A 677 11.10 40.25 -10.46
C THR A 677 9.97 39.22 -10.46
N GLY A 678 9.05 39.29 -9.48
CA GLY A 678 8.03 38.27 -9.24
C GLY A 678 8.64 36.94 -8.79
N GLY A 679 9.91 36.93 -8.46
CA GLY A 679 10.61 35.75 -7.94
C GLY A 679 10.46 35.60 -6.43
N GLN A 680 11.01 34.51 -5.91
CA GLN A 680 11.02 34.22 -4.46
C GLN A 680 12.38 33.69 -4.00
N THR A 681 12.75 34.05 -2.77
CA THR A 681 13.88 33.44 -2.06
C THR A 681 13.33 32.62 -0.91
N THR A 682 13.81 31.39 -0.75
CA THR A 682 13.38 30.50 0.34
C THR A 682 14.55 30.13 1.23
N GLN A 683 14.35 30.23 2.55
CA GLN A 683 15.33 29.82 3.57
C GLN A 683 14.67 28.91 4.60
N PRO A 684 15.26 27.76 4.93
CA PRO A 684 14.70 26.86 5.93
C PRO A 684 14.88 27.44 7.35
N THR A 685 13.86 27.22 8.19
CA THR A 685 13.87 27.62 9.61
C THR A 685 13.08 26.62 10.45
N ASN A 686 13.27 26.61 11.78
CA ASN A 686 12.48 25.78 12.68
C ASN A 686 11.23 26.50 13.18
N VAL A 687 10.15 25.73 13.33
CA VAL A 687 8.88 26.24 13.86
C VAL A 687 8.14 25.16 14.64
N ASN A 688 7.36 25.56 15.63
CA ASN A 688 6.40 24.71 16.35
C ASN A 688 4.97 25.06 15.93
N GLY A 689 4.08 24.05 16.03
CA GLY A 689 2.67 24.21 15.73
C GLY A 689 2.17 23.38 14.55
N ASN A 690 3.05 22.59 13.92
CA ASN A 690 2.66 21.66 12.86
C ASN A 690 2.08 20.38 13.45
N TRP A 691 0.80 20.12 13.16
CA TRP A 691 0.13 18.89 13.56
C TRP A 691 -0.95 18.49 12.55
N ARG A 692 -1.29 17.20 12.55
CA ARG A 692 -2.30 16.63 11.66
C ARG A 692 -3.03 15.48 12.32
N ILE A 693 -4.35 15.47 12.18
CA ILE A 693 -5.24 14.37 12.52
C ILE A 693 -5.77 13.79 11.22
N ASN A 694 -5.64 12.46 11.03
CA ASN A 694 -6.30 11.75 9.95
C ASN A 694 -7.23 10.73 10.56
N GLY A 695 -8.45 10.66 10.06
CA GLY A 695 -9.45 9.70 10.45
C GLY A 695 -10.03 9.01 9.23
N SER A 696 -10.31 7.72 9.34
CA SER A 696 -11.12 7.00 8.34
C SER A 696 -12.06 6.04 9.05
N LEU A 697 -13.29 5.99 8.56
CA LEU A 697 -14.33 5.06 8.99
C LEU A 697 -14.84 4.32 7.75
N THR A 698 -14.91 3.00 7.83
CA THR A 698 -15.52 2.18 6.81
C THR A 698 -16.55 1.29 7.46
N PHE A 699 -17.76 1.32 6.96
CA PHE A 699 -18.84 0.43 7.39
C PHE A 699 -19.45 -0.24 6.18
N SER A 700 -19.61 -1.57 6.25
CA SER A 700 -20.23 -2.37 5.22
C SER A 700 -21.33 -3.23 5.85
N THR A 701 -22.51 -3.21 5.26
CA THR A 701 -23.66 -4.00 5.72
C THR A 701 -24.46 -4.56 4.55
N PRO A 702 -24.61 -5.89 4.44
CA PRO A 702 -25.64 -6.47 3.60
C PRO A 702 -27.02 -6.22 4.22
N LEU A 703 -28.03 -6.01 3.37
CA LEU A 703 -29.42 -5.96 3.78
C LEU A 703 -30.00 -7.39 3.90
N SER A 704 -31.24 -7.49 4.37
CA SER A 704 -31.88 -8.77 4.76
C SER A 704 -31.82 -9.88 3.72
N ASN A 705 -31.90 -9.56 2.44
CA ASN A 705 -31.81 -10.54 1.35
C ASN A 705 -30.40 -10.83 0.85
N LYS A 706 -29.35 -10.26 1.47
CA LYS A 706 -27.92 -10.38 1.10
C LYS A 706 -27.58 -10.00 -0.37
N LYS A 707 -28.56 -9.67 -1.20
CA LYS A 707 -28.36 -9.19 -2.58
C LYS A 707 -28.01 -7.71 -2.60
N PHE A 708 -28.49 -6.95 -1.62
CA PHE A 708 -28.17 -5.55 -1.43
C PHE A 708 -27.06 -5.38 -0.39
N THR A 709 -26.07 -4.58 -0.71
CA THR A 709 -25.01 -4.19 0.21
C THR A 709 -24.87 -2.67 0.20
N VAL A 710 -24.76 -2.10 1.41
CA VAL A 710 -24.47 -0.67 1.58
C VAL A 710 -23.09 -0.54 2.21
N ASN A 711 -22.25 0.29 1.60
CA ASN A 711 -20.93 0.63 2.10
C ASN A 711 -20.85 2.14 2.31
N THR A 712 -20.32 2.57 3.45
CA THR A 712 -19.97 3.96 3.69
C THR A 712 -18.47 4.06 3.95
N HIS A 713 -17.86 5.12 3.47
CA HIS A 713 -16.45 5.39 3.67
C HIS A 713 -16.25 6.88 3.93
N THR A 714 -15.96 7.20 5.19
CA THR A 714 -15.66 8.55 5.65
C THR A 714 -14.16 8.72 5.75
N ASN A 715 -13.61 9.79 5.17
CA ASN A 715 -12.23 10.21 5.40
C ASN A 715 -12.21 11.64 5.92
N THR A 716 -11.38 11.88 6.92
CA THR A 716 -11.12 13.22 7.41
C THR A 716 -9.62 13.47 7.56
N ASN A 717 -9.21 14.68 7.21
CA ASN A 717 -7.87 15.17 7.48
C ASN A 717 -8.02 16.58 8.03
N TYR A 718 -7.54 16.81 9.24
CA TYR A 718 -7.56 18.11 9.87
C TYR A 718 -6.16 18.42 10.40
N GLY A 719 -5.61 19.57 10.03
CA GLY A 719 -4.26 19.90 10.45
C GLY A 719 -3.93 21.37 10.33
N ASN A 720 -2.91 21.74 11.06
CA ASN A 720 -2.30 23.08 11.05
C ASN A 720 -0.87 22.97 10.51
N SER A 721 -0.55 23.82 9.57
CA SER A 721 0.80 24.01 9.07
C SER A 721 1.23 25.46 9.32
N VAL A 722 2.48 25.62 9.74
CA VAL A 722 3.07 26.91 10.09
C VAL A 722 4.18 27.23 9.12
N GLY A 723 4.13 28.41 8.52
CA GLY A 723 5.14 28.96 7.65
C GLY A 723 5.51 30.38 8.03
N PHE A 724 6.40 30.99 7.27
CA PHE A 724 6.76 32.39 7.38
C PHE A 724 6.77 33.03 6.00
N THR A 725 6.22 34.22 5.91
CA THR A 725 6.19 35.01 4.67
C THR A 725 6.82 36.38 4.95
N VAL A 726 7.68 36.81 4.03
CA VAL A 726 8.32 38.11 4.04
C VAL A 726 7.94 38.81 2.74
N LEU A 727 7.50 40.04 2.80
CA LEU A 727 6.97 40.77 1.64
C LEU A 727 8.02 41.53 0.88
N ASN A 728 8.98 42.05 1.57
CA ASN A 728 10.14 42.72 0.99
C ASN A 728 11.33 42.47 1.94
N LYS A 729 12.53 42.64 1.42
CA LYS A 729 13.77 42.36 2.17
C LYS A 729 13.94 43.13 3.47
N GLU A 730 13.18 44.15 3.67
CA GLU A 730 13.27 45.08 4.83
C GLU A 730 12.22 44.80 5.91
N SER A 731 11.25 43.87 5.66
CA SER A 731 10.19 43.59 6.63
C SER A 731 10.50 42.33 7.42
N ASP A 732 10.02 42.30 8.69
CA ASP A 732 10.10 41.12 9.53
C ASP A 732 9.30 39.95 8.98
N ALA A 733 9.76 38.74 9.23
CA ALA A 733 9.07 37.53 8.82
C ALA A 733 7.77 37.33 9.60
N VAL A 734 6.66 37.39 8.93
CA VAL A 734 5.33 37.20 9.51
C VAL A 734 5.00 35.72 9.58
N LYS A 735 4.72 35.23 10.80
CA LYS A 735 4.30 33.85 11.02
C LYS A 735 2.90 33.62 10.49
N SER A 736 2.75 32.60 9.66
CA SER A 736 1.52 32.21 9.00
C SER A 736 1.07 30.85 9.46
N ASN A 737 -0.15 30.76 9.98
CA ASN A 737 -0.79 29.48 10.27
C ASN A 737 -1.83 29.18 9.18
N THR A 738 -1.76 28.00 8.61
CA THR A 738 -2.74 27.50 7.65
C THR A 738 -3.44 26.28 8.23
N THR A 739 -4.72 26.41 8.51
CA THR A 739 -5.57 25.31 8.97
C THR A 739 -6.33 24.72 7.81
N ASN A 740 -6.19 23.43 7.59
CA ASN A 740 -6.85 22.72 6.51
C ASN A 740 -7.77 21.65 7.08
N LEU A 741 -9.02 21.63 6.64
CA LEU A 741 -9.99 20.58 6.89
C LEU A 741 -10.35 19.93 5.55
N PHE A 742 -10.19 18.62 5.47
CA PHE A 742 -10.71 17.80 4.41
C PHE A 742 -11.67 16.78 5.01
N LEU A 743 -12.87 16.70 4.47
CA LEU A 743 -13.88 15.71 4.81
C LEU A 743 -14.39 15.08 3.51
N SER A 744 -14.38 13.77 3.42
CA SER A 744 -14.97 13.03 2.32
C SER A 744 -15.89 11.97 2.87
N GLU A 745 -17.10 11.92 2.34
CA GLU A 745 -18.07 10.86 2.60
C GLU A 745 -18.45 10.20 1.28
N ARG A 746 -18.27 8.88 1.20
CA ARG A 746 -18.71 8.06 0.06
C ARG A 746 -19.75 7.07 0.53
N LEU A 747 -20.90 7.10 -0.11
CA LEU A 747 -21.96 6.13 0.05
C LEU A 747 -22.04 5.30 -1.22
N LYS A 748 -22.08 3.98 -1.09
CA LYS A 748 -22.15 3.03 -2.16
C LYS A 748 -23.22 1.99 -1.88
N GLY A 749 -24.21 1.88 -2.75
CA GLY A 749 -25.24 0.84 -2.74
C GLY A 749 -25.01 -0.11 -3.89
N SER A 750 -24.95 -1.40 -3.64
CA SER A 750 -24.82 -2.41 -4.68
C SER A 750 -25.93 -3.46 -4.59
N TYR A 751 -26.51 -3.80 -5.72
CA TYR A 751 -27.42 -4.93 -5.89
C TYR A 751 -26.78 -5.97 -6.77
N ARG A 752 -26.80 -7.24 -6.35
CA ARG A 752 -26.17 -8.34 -7.07
C ARG A 752 -27.10 -9.52 -7.20
N SER A 753 -27.26 -9.98 -8.43
CA SER A 753 -28.00 -11.17 -8.79
C SER A 753 -27.31 -11.90 -9.94
N ASP A 754 -27.89 -13.03 -10.37
CA ASP A 754 -27.33 -13.79 -11.50
C ASP A 754 -27.47 -13.03 -12.82
N LEU A 755 -28.52 -12.23 -12.97
CA LEU A 755 -28.84 -11.49 -14.19
C LEU A 755 -28.19 -10.09 -14.21
N ILE A 756 -28.18 -9.39 -13.07
CA ILE A 756 -27.77 -8.00 -13.00
C ILE A 756 -26.90 -7.74 -11.76
N ASP A 757 -25.76 -7.10 -11.96
CA ASP A 757 -25.02 -6.41 -10.92
C ASP A 757 -25.18 -4.91 -11.15
N PHE A 758 -25.73 -4.21 -10.17
CA PHE A 758 -25.97 -2.78 -10.23
C PHE A 758 -25.36 -2.08 -9.03
N GLU A 759 -24.69 -0.96 -9.28
CA GLU A 759 -24.03 -0.19 -8.26
C GLU A 759 -24.34 1.30 -8.43
N LEU A 760 -24.71 1.95 -7.34
CA LEU A 760 -24.81 3.40 -7.22
C LEU A 760 -23.78 3.89 -6.22
N SER A 761 -23.08 4.95 -6.55
CA SER A 761 -22.16 5.62 -5.63
C SER A 761 -22.36 7.13 -5.64
N ALA A 762 -22.28 7.71 -4.47
CA ALA A 762 -22.26 9.15 -4.28
C ALA A 762 -21.10 9.49 -3.35
N GLU A 763 -20.29 10.45 -3.73
CA GLU A 763 -19.20 10.96 -2.91
C GLU A 763 -19.25 12.47 -2.83
N VAL A 764 -19.10 13.00 -1.63
CA VAL A 764 -18.96 14.43 -1.37
C VAL A 764 -17.60 14.64 -0.72
N ARG A 765 -16.78 15.51 -1.32
CA ARG A 765 -15.49 15.94 -0.76
C ARG A 765 -15.57 17.42 -0.43
N TYR A 766 -15.49 17.74 0.84
CA TYR A 766 -15.43 19.09 1.34
C TYR A 766 -14.00 19.44 1.74
N ARG A 767 -13.53 20.60 1.31
CA ARG A 767 -12.25 21.16 1.73
C ARG A 767 -12.45 22.58 2.21
N LYS A 768 -11.85 22.86 3.35
CA LYS A 768 -11.80 24.20 3.92
C LYS A 768 -10.34 24.52 4.25
N SER A 769 -9.89 25.67 3.80
CA SER A 769 -8.56 26.20 4.13
C SER A 769 -8.72 27.60 4.70
N GLU A 770 -8.12 27.83 5.86
CA GLU A 770 -8.12 29.13 6.57
C GLU A 770 -6.68 29.53 6.82
N HIS A 771 -6.38 30.77 6.52
CA HIS A 771 -5.06 31.34 6.63
C HIS A 771 -5.04 32.48 7.65
N SER A 772 -4.04 32.52 8.56
CA SER A 772 -4.02 33.51 9.64
C SER A 772 -3.75 34.95 9.18
N ILE A 773 -3.02 35.12 8.06
CA ILE A 773 -2.66 36.46 7.53
C ILE A 773 -3.85 37.10 6.81
N LYS A 774 -4.69 36.26 6.15
CA LYS A 774 -5.88 36.74 5.41
C LYS A 774 -7.10 35.93 5.79
N LYS A 775 -7.76 36.30 6.86
CA LYS A 775 -8.99 35.63 7.32
C LYS A 775 -10.15 35.75 6.31
N GLU A 776 -10.15 36.78 5.48
CA GLU A 776 -11.16 37.04 4.45
C GLU A 776 -11.05 36.07 3.25
N ASN A 777 -9.88 35.47 3.03
CA ASN A 777 -9.63 34.51 1.95
C ASN A 777 -9.87 33.02 2.37
N ARG A 778 -10.87 32.81 3.21
CA ARG A 778 -11.39 31.50 3.52
C ARG A 778 -11.85 30.81 2.24
N ARG A 779 -11.23 29.69 1.89
CA ARG A 779 -11.63 28.88 0.74
C ARG A 779 -12.36 27.63 1.19
N GLU A 780 -13.56 27.48 0.64
CA GLU A 780 -14.39 26.29 0.80
C GLU A 780 -14.69 25.72 -0.57
N THR A 781 -14.39 24.44 -0.77
CA THR A 781 -14.64 23.75 -2.04
C THR A 781 -15.37 22.45 -1.82
N PHE A 782 -16.23 22.11 -2.77
CA PHE A 782 -17.00 20.87 -2.80
C PHE A 782 -16.75 20.14 -4.12
N ASP A 783 -16.35 18.88 -4.05
CA ASP A 783 -16.37 17.97 -5.18
C ASP A 783 -17.48 16.95 -4.94
N TYR A 784 -18.47 16.90 -5.83
CA TYR A 784 -19.50 15.88 -5.85
C TYR A 784 -19.16 14.88 -6.94
N THR A 785 -19.21 13.59 -6.63
CA THR A 785 -19.03 12.53 -7.61
C THR A 785 -20.20 11.57 -7.51
N PHE A 786 -20.92 11.38 -8.61
CA PHE A 786 -22.00 10.41 -8.72
C PHE A 786 -21.60 9.36 -9.75
N GLY A 787 -21.64 8.10 -9.35
CA GLY A 787 -21.28 6.98 -10.19
C GLY A 787 -22.43 5.97 -10.27
N THR A 788 -22.65 5.44 -11.46
CA THR A 788 -23.56 4.31 -11.71
C THR A 788 -22.79 3.27 -12.50
N GLU A 789 -22.84 2.02 -12.08
CA GLU A 789 -22.31 0.88 -12.82
C GLU A 789 -23.38 -0.19 -12.94
N ALA A 790 -23.59 -0.71 -14.13
CA ALA A 790 -24.51 -1.79 -14.41
C ALA A 790 -23.83 -2.86 -15.26
N ASN A 791 -23.94 -4.12 -14.84
CA ASN A 791 -23.48 -5.28 -15.57
C ASN A 791 -24.66 -6.24 -15.74
N LEU A 792 -25.06 -6.51 -16.98
CA LEU A 792 -26.15 -7.40 -17.36
C LEU A 792 -25.55 -8.68 -17.94
N ASN A 793 -25.88 -9.83 -17.36
CA ASN A 793 -25.55 -11.14 -17.89
C ASN A 793 -26.78 -11.70 -18.62
N LEU A 794 -26.80 -11.60 -19.93
CA LEU A 794 -27.93 -12.03 -20.77
C LEU A 794 -27.77 -13.50 -21.15
N PRO A 795 -28.87 -14.16 -21.61
CA PRO A 795 -28.77 -15.46 -22.26
C PRO A 795 -27.76 -15.44 -23.42
N TRP A 796 -27.30 -16.62 -23.84
CA TRP A 796 -26.31 -16.82 -24.91
C TRP A 796 -24.90 -16.28 -24.58
N ASP A 797 -24.55 -16.20 -23.28
CA ASP A 797 -23.25 -15.74 -22.82
C ASP A 797 -22.88 -14.31 -23.28
N ILE A 798 -23.91 -13.46 -23.43
CA ILE A 798 -23.75 -12.03 -23.73
C ILE A 798 -23.69 -11.26 -22.40
N LYS A 799 -22.68 -10.40 -22.25
CA LYS A 799 -22.57 -9.47 -21.13
C LYS A 799 -22.53 -8.03 -21.64
N ILE A 800 -23.38 -7.20 -21.06
CA ILE A 800 -23.39 -5.75 -21.29
C ILE A 800 -22.93 -5.08 -20.02
N SER A 801 -21.91 -4.24 -20.10
CA SER A 801 -21.38 -3.44 -19.00
C SER A 801 -21.48 -1.97 -19.36
N SER A 802 -21.95 -1.15 -18.44
CA SER A 802 -22.04 0.31 -18.61
C SER A 802 -21.70 1.00 -17.32
N ASN A 803 -20.88 2.04 -17.36
CA ASN A 803 -20.66 2.92 -16.22
C ASN A 803 -20.74 4.39 -16.62
N ILE A 804 -21.36 5.16 -15.75
CA ILE A 804 -21.45 6.63 -15.86
C ILE A 804 -20.82 7.21 -14.60
N ASN A 805 -19.96 8.18 -14.77
CA ASN A 805 -19.36 8.92 -13.68
C ASN A 805 -19.50 10.42 -13.93
N CYS A 806 -20.20 11.10 -13.06
CA CYS A 806 -20.43 12.54 -13.12
C CYS A 806 -19.69 13.20 -11.94
N ARG A 807 -18.78 14.13 -12.26
CA ARG A 807 -18.02 14.88 -11.26
C ARG A 807 -18.31 16.37 -11.40
N LEU A 808 -18.72 16.99 -10.30
CA LEU A 808 -19.05 18.42 -10.20
C LEU A 808 -18.09 19.07 -9.21
N LYS A 809 -17.39 20.09 -9.62
CA LYS A 809 -16.51 20.88 -8.75
C LYS A 809 -17.13 22.25 -8.48
N ARG A 810 -17.15 22.68 -7.24
CA ARG A 810 -17.74 23.94 -6.78
C ARG A 810 -16.81 24.63 -5.79
N GLY A 811 -16.83 25.97 -5.80
CA GLY A 811 -16.07 26.81 -4.87
C GLY A 811 -14.61 27.05 -5.27
N TYR A 812 -14.20 26.61 -6.47
CA TYR A 812 -12.84 26.84 -6.97
C TYR A 812 -12.64 28.22 -7.60
N GLY A 813 -13.73 28.97 -7.78
CA GLY A 813 -13.77 30.32 -8.35
C GLY A 813 -13.94 30.33 -9.86
N GLY A 814 -15.09 30.84 -10.32
CA GLY A 814 -15.41 31.14 -11.70
C GLY A 814 -15.13 30.01 -12.68
N LYS A 815 -14.16 30.23 -13.58
CA LYS A 815 -13.77 29.27 -14.64
C LYS A 815 -13.21 27.93 -14.16
N ASN A 816 -12.90 27.77 -12.88
CA ASN A 816 -12.35 26.54 -12.30
C ASN A 816 -13.43 25.62 -11.72
N ASP A 817 -14.67 26.09 -11.60
CA ASP A 817 -15.81 25.25 -11.31
C ASP A 817 -16.16 24.46 -12.56
N THR A 818 -16.12 23.13 -12.50
CA THR A 818 -16.25 22.27 -13.67
C THR A 818 -17.27 21.17 -13.45
N ASN A 819 -17.91 20.79 -14.57
CA ASN A 819 -18.74 19.59 -14.65
C ASN A 819 -18.11 18.64 -15.65
N ARG A 820 -17.93 17.39 -15.27
CA ARG A 820 -17.42 16.36 -16.16
C ARG A 820 -18.24 15.10 -16.01
N THR A 821 -18.79 14.64 -17.13
CA THR A 821 -19.46 13.34 -17.19
C THR A 821 -18.67 12.43 -18.13
N LEU A 822 -18.38 11.22 -17.67
CA LEU A 822 -17.74 10.18 -18.44
C LEU A 822 -18.68 8.98 -18.49
N TRP A 823 -18.95 8.50 -19.69
CA TRP A 823 -19.72 7.30 -19.93
C TRP A 823 -18.89 6.29 -20.70
N ASN A 824 -18.86 5.05 -20.19
CA ASN A 824 -18.27 3.92 -20.88
C ASN A 824 -19.30 2.81 -20.99
N ALA A 825 -19.31 2.13 -22.14
CA ALA A 825 -20.17 0.97 -22.40
C ALA A 825 -19.37 -0.11 -23.12
N GLN A 826 -19.64 -1.35 -22.79
CA GLN A 826 -19.02 -2.53 -23.40
C GLN A 826 -20.06 -3.61 -23.61
N ILE A 827 -19.98 -4.27 -24.75
CA ILE A 827 -20.72 -5.50 -25.05
C ILE A 827 -19.69 -6.61 -25.29
N SER A 828 -19.87 -7.74 -24.64
CA SER A 828 -19.00 -8.90 -24.81
C SER A 828 -19.83 -10.17 -24.98
N LYS A 829 -19.29 -11.14 -25.70
CA LYS A 829 -19.90 -12.45 -25.91
C LYS A 829 -18.86 -13.54 -25.82
N SER A 830 -19.16 -14.61 -25.09
CA SER A 830 -18.34 -15.81 -25.03
C SER A 830 -18.79 -16.84 -26.08
N PHE A 831 -17.85 -17.36 -26.89
CA PHE A 831 -18.17 -18.23 -28.03
C PHE A 831 -17.85 -19.71 -27.81
N LEU A 832 -16.94 -20.03 -26.87
CA LEU A 832 -16.49 -21.41 -26.67
C LEU A 832 -16.92 -21.89 -25.29
N LYS A 833 -17.80 -22.92 -25.27
CA LYS A 833 -18.06 -23.67 -24.02
C LYS A 833 -16.84 -24.51 -23.65
N LYS A 834 -16.51 -24.57 -22.38
CA LYS A 834 -15.46 -25.48 -21.87
C LYS A 834 -15.71 -26.88 -22.45
N LYS A 835 -14.83 -27.36 -23.34
CA LYS A 835 -14.66 -28.79 -23.47
C LYS A 835 -14.05 -29.29 -22.17
N LYS A 836 -14.80 -30.10 -21.41
CA LYS A 836 -14.27 -30.85 -20.27
C LYS A 836 -13.11 -31.70 -20.82
N ALA A 837 -11.90 -31.36 -20.43
CA ALA A 837 -10.75 -32.25 -20.63
C ALA A 837 -10.56 -33.08 -19.37
#